data_c2b38baa1267c839c3b59c72e406bde9
#
_entry.id   c2b38baa1267c839c3b59c72e406bde9
#
_cell.length_a   1.000
_cell.length_b   1.000
_cell.length_c   1.000
_cell.angle_alpha   90.00
_cell.angle_beta   90.00
_cell.angle_gamma   90.00
#
_symmetry.space_group_name_H-M   'P 1'
#
loop_
_entity.id
_entity.type
_entity.pdbx_description
1 polymer ?
#
loop_
_entity_poly.entity_id
_entity_poly.type
_entity_poly.pdbx_seq_one_letter_code
_entity_poly.pdbx_strand_id
1 'polypeptide(L)'
;MTWEKMEDVTVPIPPQVHPRLYVRSADLPDLKKRMNHPHVKEVLATLNKLGKDRTPEEEAKVKDRGFRYYFEMRGVTSRVQVQALEYLVYGDKKQARRAITAMLDTLQNVNYGTQGDLSRASGVMLTCGAMVYDWCYDQMKESEKKAYVESFIRIAKTMECGYPPRNNEPIAGHSSEWMILRDMLSAGIAIYDEYPDMYNYVIKMMFKDYLPVRNYIYSGHNYHQGTSYVNVRFSNDLFSLWILQRMGAGAIYNPAQQFVLYDFLYRRRPDGQVMPAGDTNPIRKNTPSYSLPAMLASSFYKDSYLAYEYERKPNIERHCLIFDILWRDLDLKAKAPDDLPLTRYSGSPFGWMIARTAWDENSVIAEMKINEQFVGNHQHLDGGSFQLYYKGPLAIDAGAYQGSSGGYNSPHNKNFFKRTIAHNSLLVYNPDEKFACWNYGGGGKTEFAANDGGQRMPGDRWETCRSFKQLMSKDYTTGKALAHGFGPDACKPDYSYLKGDITQAYTDKVKEAKRSFVFLNLHSTEVPGALIVFDKVVSSDPQFKKFWLLHSIEEPVIEGDRFIIRRTKNGDTGMLQNQVLLPEAGNAQIEKVGGKGKEFWVFGTNYPNDALPNRPDDANERGAWRVEVSPAVPAAENYFLNVMQVADNTCKRMNDVKRIDAGKVVGVQIADRIVTFSKNSLPLSGKIDMKVDGNTSMKFVITDLIPGTWQIKKDGKVYIPAMEVRSDDGILSFEGTAGHYEFLR
;
A
#
# COMPACT_ATOMS: atom_id res chain seq x y z
N MET A 1 -25.85 -3.54 -24.32
CA MET A 1 -25.77 -3.92 -22.88
C MET A 1 -27.06 -3.53 -22.20
N THR A 2 -27.71 -4.46 -21.55
CA THR A 2 -28.92 -4.24 -20.75
C THR A 2 -28.53 -4.02 -19.30
N TRP A 3 -29.19 -3.06 -18.64
CA TRP A 3 -29.04 -2.79 -17.22
C TRP A 3 -30.39 -2.97 -16.56
N GLU A 4 -30.42 -3.63 -15.40
CA GLU A 4 -31.64 -3.87 -14.65
C GLU A 4 -31.51 -3.38 -13.21
N LYS A 5 -32.63 -2.91 -12.65
CA LYS A 5 -32.69 -2.51 -11.26
C LYS A 5 -32.94 -3.76 -10.38
N MET A 6 -31.98 -4.02 -9.48
CA MET A 6 -32.07 -5.07 -8.46
C MET A 6 -32.10 -4.41 -7.08
N GLU A 7 -33.24 -4.38 -6.43
CA GLU A 7 -33.45 -3.68 -5.15
C GLU A 7 -33.03 -2.20 -5.24
N ASP A 8 -31.93 -1.82 -4.59
CA ASP A 8 -31.41 -0.46 -4.47
C ASP A 8 -30.24 -0.16 -5.44
N VAL A 9 -29.82 -1.13 -6.26
CA VAL A 9 -28.73 -0.96 -7.25
C VAL A 9 -29.17 -1.26 -8.66
N THR A 10 -28.50 -0.63 -9.62
CA THR A 10 -28.67 -0.94 -11.07
C THR A 10 -27.43 -1.68 -11.53
N VAL A 11 -27.61 -2.84 -12.12
CA VAL A 11 -26.55 -3.78 -12.49
C VAL A 11 -26.62 -4.15 -13.98
N PRO A 12 -25.47 -4.47 -14.61
CA PRO A 12 -25.47 -4.97 -15.97
C PRO A 12 -25.96 -6.42 -16.01
N ILE A 13 -26.61 -6.82 -17.11
CA ILE A 13 -27.09 -8.19 -17.33
C ILE A 13 -26.21 -8.88 -18.36
N PRO A 14 -25.79 -10.14 -18.14
CA PRO A 14 -24.96 -10.87 -19.12
C PRO A 14 -25.62 -10.94 -20.50
N PRO A 15 -24.85 -10.77 -21.58
CA PRO A 15 -25.38 -10.98 -22.93
C PRO A 15 -25.83 -12.41 -23.13
N GLN A 16 -26.88 -12.62 -23.94
CA GLN A 16 -27.41 -13.95 -24.21
C GLN A 16 -26.49 -14.84 -25.06
N VAL A 17 -25.63 -14.22 -25.87
CA VAL A 17 -24.80 -14.96 -26.85
C VAL A 17 -23.44 -15.30 -26.26
N HIS A 18 -23.09 -16.56 -26.31
CA HIS A 18 -21.74 -17.09 -26.00
C HIS A 18 -20.78 -16.95 -27.21
N PRO A 19 -19.47 -16.69 -27.01
CA PRO A 19 -18.84 -16.42 -25.74
C PRO A 19 -19.19 -15.02 -25.21
N ARG A 20 -19.38 -14.90 -23.92
CA ARG A 20 -19.71 -13.64 -23.21
C ARG A 20 -18.76 -13.32 -22.04
N LEU A 21 -17.98 -14.31 -21.61
CA LEU A 21 -17.01 -14.19 -20.52
C LEU A 21 -15.58 -14.08 -21.09
N TYR A 22 -14.84 -13.07 -20.72
CA TYR A 22 -13.46 -12.74 -21.10
C TYR A 22 -13.24 -12.36 -22.57
N VAL A 23 -14.03 -12.88 -23.48
CA VAL A 23 -13.98 -12.66 -24.95
C VAL A 23 -15.39 -12.61 -25.47
N ARG A 24 -15.63 -11.78 -26.49
CA ARG A 24 -16.89 -11.72 -27.25
C ARG A 24 -16.67 -12.20 -28.67
N SER A 25 -17.73 -12.61 -29.35
CA SER A 25 -17.66 -13.03 -30.76
C SER A 25 -17.01 -11.97 -31.66
N ALA A 26 -17.23 -10.68 -31.34
CA ALA A 26 -16.60 -9.57 -32.07
C ALA A 26 -15.07 -9.50 -31.89
N ASP A 27 -14.53 -10.05 -30.82
CA ASP A 27 -13.09 -10.03 -30.54
C ASP A 27 -12.32 -11.17 -31.25
N LEU A 28 -13.03 -12.18 -31.78
CA LEU A 28 -12.41 -13.39 -32.34
C LEU A 28 -11.48 -13.14 -33.55
N PRO A 29 -11.79 -12.23 -34.51
CA PRO A 29 -10.88 -11.93 -35.60
C PRO A 29 -9.53 -11.40 -35.12
N ASP A 30 -9.54 -10.47 -34.14
CA ASP A 30 -8.33 -9.89 -33.56
C ASP A 30 -7.59 -10.93 -32.71
N LEU A 31 -8.29 -11.73 -31.94
CA LEU A 31 -7.70 -12.82 -31.15
C LEU A 31 -6.98 -13.82 -32.09
N LYS A 32 -7.59 -14.21 -33.20
CA LYS A 32 -6.99 -15.09 -34.21
C LYS A 32 -5.71 -14.49 -34.81
N LYS A 33 -5.71 -13.17 -35.07
CA LYS A 33 -4.52 -12.46 -35.55
C LYS A 33 -3.42 -12.46 -34.49
N ARG A 34 -3.77 -12.23 -33.22
CA ARG A 34 -2.84 -12.23 -32.07
C ARG A 34 -2.12 -13.55 -31.88
N MET A 35 -2.74 -14.70 -32.20
CA MET A 35 -2.12 -16.02 -32.08
C MET A 35 -0.82 -16.16 -32.89
N ASN A 36 -0.59 -15.31 -33.89
CA ASN A 36 0.63 -15.30 -34.68
C ASN A 36 1.77 -14.45 -34.06
N HIS A 37 1.47 -13.65 -33.04
CA HIS A 37 2.47 -12.80 -32.40
C HIS A 37 3.51 -13.63 -31.64
N PRO A 38 4.84 -13.31 -31.72
CA PRO A 38 5.90 -14.07 -31.08
C PRO A 38 5.69 -14.28 -29.59
N HIS A 39 5.34 -13.22 -28.85
CA HIS A 39 5.05 -13.29 -27.42
C HIS A 39 3.90 -14.26 -27.10
N VAL A 40 2.80 -14.22 -27.85
CA VAL A 40 1.65 -15.12 -27.65
C VAL A 40 2.04 -16.58 -27.89
N LYS A 41 2.87 -16.84 -28.88
CA LYS A 41 3.42 -18.19 -29.14
C LYS A 41 4.27 -18.70 -27.97
N GLU A 42 5.06 -17.83 -27.37
CA GLU A 42 5.87 -18.16 -26.18
C GLU A 42 4.99 -18.48 -24.97
N VAL A 43 3.97 -17.66 -24.70
CA VAL A 43 3.01 -17.90 -23.61
C VAL A 43 2.24 -19.20 -23.83
N LEU A 44 1.80 -19.48 -25.07
CA LEU A 44 1.14 -20.75 -25.43
C LEU A 44 2.07 -21.94 -25.24
N ALA A 45 3.33 -21.85 -25.64
CA ALA A 45 4.31 -22.91 -25.42
C ALA A 45 4.49 -23.18 -23.92
N THR A 46 4.48 -22.12 -23.11
CA THR A 46 4.54 -22.23 -21.65
C THR A 46 3.29 -22.92 -21.09
N LEU A 47 2.09 -22.49 -21.49
CA LEU A 47 0.84 -23.13 -21.07
C LEU A 47 0.78 -24.61 -21.48
N ASN A 48 1.20 -24.95 -22.71
CA ASN A 48 1.28 -26.34 -23.19
C ASN A 48 2.26 -27.18 -22.38
N LYS A 49 3.41 -26.62 -22.00
CA LYS A 49 4.37 -27.28 -21.12
C LYS A 49 3.78 -27.54 -19.72
N LEU A 50 3.09 -26.54 -19.15
CA LEU A 50 2.41 -26.63 -17.86
C LEU A 50 1.22 -27.59 -17.90
N GLY A 51 0.57 -27.73 -19.05
CA GLY A 51 -0.57 -28.64 -19.30
C GLY A 51 -0.23 -30.13 -19.37
N LYS A 52 1.04 -30.48 -19.39
CA LYS A 52 1.47 -31.89 -19.36
C LYS A 52 1.22 -32.52 -18.00
N ASP A 53 0.89 -33.80 -18.00
CA ASP A 53 0.79 -34.57 -16.76
C ASP A 53 2.16 -34.69 -16.10
N ARG A 54 2.20 -34.60 -14.77
CA ARG A 54 3.42 -34.73 -13.98
C ARG A 54 3.79 -36.22 -13.85
N THR A 55 5.09 -36.48 -13.74
CA THR A 55 5.55 -37.78 -13.30
C THR A 55 5.20 -38.03 -11.83
N PRO A 56 5.15 -39.29 -11.35
CA PRO A 56 4.93 -39.56 -9.92
C PRO A 56 5.92 -38.84 -8.99
N GLU A 57 7.19 -38.70 -9.42
CA GLU A 57 8.22 -38.00 -8.64
C GLU A 57 7.99 -36.50 -8.59
N GLU A 58 7.56 -35.90 -9.71
CA GLU A 58 7.20 -34.47 -9.75
C GLU A 58 5.96 -34.19 -8.89
N GLU A 59 4.97 -35.09 -8.93
CA GLU A 59 3.77 -34.99 -8.13
C GLU A 59 4.08 -35.10 -6.61
N ALA A 60 4.96 -36.01 -6.21
CA ALA A 60 5.42 -36.13 -4.82
C ALA A 60 6.11 -34.85 -4.35
N LYS A 61 7.02 -34.28 -5.15
CA LYS A 61 7.72 -33.02 -4.82
C LYS A 61 6.76 -31.82 -4.64
N VAL A 62 5.65 -31.81 -5.37
CA VAL A 62 4.64 -30.72 -5.23
C VAL A 62 3.76 -30.96 -4.02
N LYS A 63 3.43 -32.20 -3.67
CA LYS A 63 2.68 -32.56 -2.45
C LYS A 63 3.39 -32.10 -1.17
N ASP A 64 4.70 -32.23 -1.12
CA ASP A 64 5.51 -31.77 0.01
C ASP A 64 5.45 -30.24 0.26
N ARG A 65 4.96 -29.48 -0.70
CA ARG A 65 4.78 -28.03 -0.57
C ARG A 65 3.51 -27.64 0.18
N GLY A 66 2.75 -28.60 0.70
CA GLY A 66 1.56 -28.38 1.51
C GLY A 66 0.51 -27.51 0.79
N PHE A 67 0.13 -26.39 1.41
CA PHE A 67 -0.87 -25.46 0.87
C PHE A 67 -0.61 -25.03 -0.60
N ARG A 68 0.64 -24.82 -1.00
CA ARG A 68 0.99 -24.47 -2.39
C ARG A 68 0.65 -25.55 -3.39
N TYR A 69 0.55 -26.81 -2.97
CA TYR A 69 0.12 -27.91 -3.82
C TYR A 69 -1.23 -27.65 -4.49
N TYR A 70 -2.17 -27.07 -3.76
CA TYR A 70 -3.50 -26.78 -4.29
C TYR A 70 -3.50 -25.69 -5.37
N PHE A 71 -2.59 -24.71 -5.29
CA PHE A 71 -2.43 -23.68 -6.32
C PHE A 71 -1.64 -24.16 -7.53
N GLU A 72 -0.67 -25.03 -7.31
CA GLU A 72 0.13 -25.62 -8.37
C GLU A 72 -0.60 -26.81 -9.01
N MET A 73 -1.82 -27.09 -8.52
CA MET A 73 -2.56 -28.24 -8.98
C MET A 73 -2.76 -28.25 -10.47
N ARG A 74 -2.13 -29.23 -11.02
CA ARG A 74 -2.47 -29.98 -12.19
C ARG A 74 -2.36 -29.20 -13.48
N GLY A 75 -1.61 -29.72 -14.37
CA GLY A 75 -1.61 -29.35 -15.78
C GLY A 75 -3.01 -29.28 -16.41
N VAL A 76 -4.05 -29.82 -15.73
CA VAL A 76 -5.42 -29.77 -16.22
C VAL A 76 -5.92 -28.34 -16.46
N THR A 77 -5.65 -27.38 -15.58
CA THR A 77 -6.12 -25.99 -15.76
C THR A 77 -5.49 -25.36 -16.99
N SER A 78 -4.17 -25.42 -17.13
CA SER A 78 -3.48 -24.92 -18.32
C SER A 78 -3.88 -25.66 -19.59
N ARG A 79 -4.05 -26.99 -19.51
CA ARG A 79 -4.47 -27.80 -20.65
C ARG A 79 -5.87 -27.45 -21.14
N VAL A 80 -6.86 -27.34 -20.25
CA VAL A 80 -8.23 -27.02 -20.67
C VAL A 80 -8.36 -25.60 -21.18
N GLN A 81 -7.57 -24.65 -20.64
CA GLN A 81 -7.52 -23.28 -21.14
C GLN A 81 -7.02 -23.24 -22.60
N VAL A 82 -5.94 -23.96 -22.91
CA VAL A 82 -5.42 -24.03 -24.27
C VAL A 82 -6.41 -24.73 -25.20
N GLN A 83 -6.99 -25.86 -24.79
CA GLN A 83 -7.95 -26.62 -25.60
C GLN A 83 -9.21 -25.78 -25.90
N ALA A 84 -9.75 -25.07 -24.91
CA ALA A 84 -10.89 -24.19 -25.11
C ALA A 84 -10.54 -23.00 -26.03
N LEU A 85 -9.33 -22.44 -25.89
CA LEU A 85 -8.83 -21.39 -26.77
C LEU A 85 -8.67 -21.86 -28.22
N GLU A 86 -8.14 -23.07 -28.47
CA GLU A 86 -8.02 -23.65 -29.80
C GLU A 86 -9.38 -23.84 -30.46
N TYR A 87 -10.37 -24.31 -29.69
CA TYR A 87 -11.75 -24.36 -30.18
C TYR A 87 -12.28 -22.94 -30.51
N LEU A 88 -12.15 -22.01 -29.62
CA LEU A 88 -12.65 -20.66 -29.78
C LEU A 88 -12.07 -19.96 -31.01
N VAL A 89 -10.78 -20.13 -31.28
CA VAL A 89 -10.06 -19.43 -32.37
C VAL A 89 -10.13 -20.17 -33.69
N TYR A 90 -10.07 -21.50 -33.68
CA TYR A 90 -9.94 -22.33 -34.90
C TYR A 90 -11.14 -23.24 -35.18
N GLY A 91 -12.09 -23.32 -34.24
CA GLY A 91 -13.28 -24.17 -34.37
C GLY A 91 -12.99 -25.68 -34.19
N ASP A 92 -11.86 -26.05 -33.54
CA ASP A 92 -11.50 -27.46 -33.33
C ASP A 92 -12.41 -28.11 -32.29
N LYS A 93 -13.46 -28.78 -32.80
CA LYS A 93 -14.47 -29.45 -31.96
C LYS A 93 -13.87 -30.61 -31.13
N LYS A 94 -12.74 -31.21 -31.54
CA LYS A 94 -12.10 -32.25 -30.76
C LYS A 94 -11.48 -31.64 -29.49
N GLN A 95 -10.89 -30.48 -29.61
CA GLN A 95 -10.34 -29.76 -28.45
C GLN A 95 -11.45 -29.29 -27.50
N ALA A 96 -12.57 -28.77 -28.02
CA ALA A 96 -13.73 -28.47 -27.19
C ALA A 96 -14.18 -29.68 -26.37
N ARG A 97 -14.36 -30.84 -27.02
CA ARG A 97 -14.78 -32.08 -26.31
C ARG A 97 -13.78 -32.52 -25.26
N ARG A 98 -12.49 -32.42 -25.55
CA ARG A 98 -11.43 -32.71 -24.56
C ARG A 98 -11.49 -31.75 -23.37
N ALA A 99 -11.60 -30.47 -23.62
CA ALA A 99 -11.71 -29.44 -22.57
C ALA A 99 -12.94 -29.68 -21.68
N ILE A 100 -14.12 -29.89 -22.30
CA ILE A 100 -15.37 -30.12 -21.56
C ILE A 100 -15.24 -31.36 -20.65
N THR A 101 -14.78 -32.48 -21.20
CA THR A 101 -14.70 -33.75 -20.45
C THR A 101 -13.68 -33.67 -19.32
N ALA A 102 -12.47 -33.18 -19.60
CA ALA A 102 -11.40 -33.08 -18.60
C ALA A 102 -11.75 -32.08 -17.46
N MET A 103 -12.39 -30.97 -17.80
CA MET A 103 -12.78 -29.98 -16.79
C MET A 103 -13.96 -30.48 -15.95
N LEU A 104 -14.95 -31.13 -16.56
CA LEU A 104 -16.09 -31.69 -15.84
C LEU A 104 -15.65 -32.76 -14.85
N ASP A 105 -14.81 -33.71 -15.28
CA ASP A 105 -14.23 -34.73 -14.40
C ASP A 105 -13.50 -34.07 -13.22
N THR A 106 -12.71 -33.03 -13.48
CA THR A 106 -12.02 -32.28 -12.43
C THR A 106 -12.98 -31.62 -11.48
N LEU A 107 -14.00 -30.91 -11.99
CA LEU A 107 -14.99 -30.21 -11.16
C LEU A 107 -15.78 -31.17 -10.27
N GLN A 108 -16.17 -32.34 -10.78
CA GLN A 108 -16.93 -33.33 -10.02
C GLN A 108 -16.12 -33.97 -8.89
N ASN A 109 -14.81 -34.15 -9.10
CA ASN A 109 -13.93 -34.86 -8.18
C ASN A 109 -13.15 -33.97 -7.22
N VAL A 110 -13.06 -32.65 -7.49
CA VAL A 110 -12.30 -31.75 -6.63
C VAL A 110 -13.01 -31.49 -5.31
N ASN A 111 -12.26 -31.66 -4.21
CA ASN A 111 -12.68 -31.29 -2.86
C ASN A 111 -11.47 -30.79 -2.08
N TYR A 112 -11.38 -29.48 -1.85
CA TYR A 112 -10.30 -28.86 -1.10
C TYR A 112 -10.65 -28.66 0.40
N GLY A 113 -11.88 -28.96 0.81
CA GLY A 113 -12.36 -28.65 2.15
C GLY A 113 -12.77 -27.18 2.30
N THR A 114 -12.98 -26.78 3.57
CA THR A 114 -13.54 -25.46 3.93
C THR A 114 -12.54 -24.53 4.62
N GLN A 115 -11.23 -24.83 4.57
CA GLN A 115 -10.22 -23.94 5.15
C GLN A 115 -10.08 -22.64 4.32
N GLY A 116 -10.01 -21.51 5.01
CA GLY A 116 -10.06 -20.17 4.43
C GLY A 116 -9.21 -19.99 3.15
N ASP A 117 -7.92 -20.21 3.23
CA ASP A 117 -7.03 -20.03 2.09
C ASP A 117 -7.23 -21.01 0.93
N LEU A 118 -7.82 -22.17 1.15
CA LEU A 118 -8.14 -23.14 0.08
C LEU A 118 -9.22 -22.62 -0.87
N SER A 119 -10.00 -21.64 -0.47
CA SER A 119 -10.97 -20.94 -1.32
C SER A 119 -10.33 -20.39 -2.61
N ARG A 120 -9.05 -20.06 -2.58
CA ARG A 120 -8.32 -19.60 -3.77
C ARG A 120 -8.19 -20.71 -4.81
N ALA A 121 -7.90 -21.93 -4.39
CA ALA A 121 -7.84 -23.09 -5.27
C ALA A 121 -9.22 -23.41 -5.85
N SER A 122 -10.26 -23.35 -5.02
CA SER A 122 -11.66 -23.47 -5.45
C SER A 122 -12.01 -22.42 -6.50
N GLY A 123 -11.57 -21.17 -6.29
CA GLY A 123 -11.78 -20.07 -7.24
C GLY A 123 -11.12 -20.30 -8.58
N VAL A 124 -9.90 -20.86 -8.60
CA VAL A 124 -9.24 -21.25 -9.87
C VAL A 124 -10.07 -22.28 -10.63
N MET A 125 -10.68 -23.25 -9.93
CA MET A 125 -11.56 -24.24 -10.58
C MET A 125 -12.81 -23.57 -11.16
N LEU A 126 -13.46 -22.65 -10.42
CA LEU A 126 -14.59 -21.90 -10.92
C LEU A 126 -14.21 -21.06 -12.17
N THR A 127 -13.09 -20.36 -12.13
CA THR A 127 -12.63 -19.51 -13.22
C THR A 127 -12.31 -20.30 -14.49
N CYS A 128 -11.56 -21.40 -14.36
CA CYS A 128 -11.23 -22.27 -15.49
C CYS A 128 -12.47 -23.01 -16.03
N GLY A 129 -13.32 -23.49 -15.13
CA GLY A 129 -14.59 -24.14 -15.50
C GLY A 129 -15.52 -23.19 -16.24
N ALA A 130 -15.66 -21.96 -15.77
CA ALA A 130 -16.45 -20.92 -16.41
C ALA A 130 -15.96 -20.59 -17.83
N MET A 131 -14.62 -20.53 -18.00
CA MET A 131 -14.00 -20.34 -19.33
C MET A 131 -14.35 -21.47 -20.30
N VAL A 132 -14.22 -22.73 -19.87
CA VAL A 132 -14.57 -23.89 -20.71
C VAL A 132 -16.07 -23.92 -20.99
N TYR A 133 -16.90 -23.65 -19.99
CA TYR A 133 -18.36 -23.62 -20.15
C TYR A 133 -18.80 -22.58 -21.18
N ASP A 134 -18.33 -21.34 -21.03
CA ASP A 134 -18.71 -20.23 -21.89
C ASP A 134 -18.18 -20.38 -23.35
N TRP A 135 -16.91 -20.76 -23.49
CA TRP A 135 -16.28 -20.83 -24.81
C TRP A 135 -16.68 -22.07 -25.62
N CYS A 136 -17.03 -23.15 -24.93
CA CYS A 136 -17.44 -24.42 -25.56
C CYS A 136 -18.96 -24.69 -25.44
N TYR A 137 -19.75 -23.67 -25.10
CA TYR A 137 -21.16 -23.79 -24.77
C TYR A 137 -22.00 -24.55 -25.80
N ASP A 138 -21.82 -24.26 -27.09
CA ASP A 138 -22.50 -24.90 -28.21
C ASP A 138 -22.09 -26.35 -28.48
N GLN A 139 -20.99 -26.82 -27.87
CA GLN A 139 -20.50 -28.20 -27.94
C GLN A 139 -20.92 -29.04 -26.72
N MET A 140 -21.59 -28.43 -25.71
CA MET A 140 -22.01 -29.12 -24.49
C MET A 140 -23.38 -29.76 -24.65
N LYS A 141 -23.54 -30.96 -24.06
CA LYS A 141 -24.83 -31.60 -23.90
C LYS A 141 -25.57 -30.99 -22.70
N GLU A 142 -26.90 -31.02 -22.70
CA GLU A 142 -27.69 -30.52 -21.57
C GLU A 142 -27.34 -31.18 -20.22
N SER A 143 -27.02 -32.50 -20.23
CA SER A 143 -26.57 -33.20 -19.04
C SER A 143 -25.21 -32.72 -18.53
N GLU A 144 -24.32 -32.29 -19.41
CA GLU A 144 -23.02 -31.71 -19.06
C GLU A 144 -23.19 -30.30 -18.48
N LYS A 145 -24.02 -29.46 -19.10
CA LYS A 145 -24.34 -28.14 -18.57
C LYS A 145 -24.88 -28.23 -17.14
N LYS A 146 -25.87 -29.11 -16.93
CA LYS A 146 -26.41 -29.37 -15.59
C LYS A 146 -25.34 -29.80 -14.58
N ALA A 147 -24.45 -30.72 -14.96
CA ALA A 147 -23.37 -31.20 -14.09
C ALA A 147 -22.33 -30.12 -13.77
N TYR A 148 -22.04 -29.18 -14.71
CA TYR A 148 -21.21 -28.01 -14.45
C TYR A 148 -21.88 -27.06 -13.44
N VAL A 149 -23.14 -26.74 -13.62
CA VAL A 149 -23.91 -25.87 -12.70
C VAL A 149 -23.90 -26.45 -11.29
N GLU A 150 -24.24 -27.74 -11.13
CA GLU A 150 -24.21 -28.42 -9.85
C GLU A 150 -22.83 -28.40 -9.19
N SER A 151 -21.77 -28.60 -9.99
CA SER A 151 -20.39 -28.55 -9.52
C SER A 151 -19.99 -27.15 -9.07
N PHE A 152 -20.33 -26.10 -9.81
CA PHE A 152 -20.04 -24.71 -9.43
C PHE A 152 -20.72 -24.33 -8.12
N ILE A 153 -21.99 -24.66 -7.95
CA ILE A 153 -22.73 -24.42 -6.70
C ILE A 153 -22.05 -25.16 -5.54
N ARG A 154 -21.72 -26.42 -5.72
CA ARG A 154 -21.05 -27.24 -4.71
C ARG A 154 -19.69 -26.65 -4.29
N ILE A 155 -18.87 -26.27 -5.26
CA ILE A 155 -17.56 -25.67 -4.99
C ILE A 155 -17.71 -24.30 -4.30
N ALA A 156 -18.60 -23.44 -4.79
CA ALA A 156 -18.86 -22.14 -4.19
C ALA A 156 -19.31 -22.25 -2.71
N LYS A 157 -20.11 -23.26 -2.36
CA LYS A 157 -20.53 -23.50 -0.96
C LYS A 157 -19.37 -23.85 -0.03
N THR A 158 -18.24 -24.37 -0.55
CA THR A 158 -17.06 -24.71 0.24
C THR A 158 -16.09 -23.55 0.39
N MET A 159 -16.29 -22.45 -0.34
CA MET A 159 -15.43 -21.27 -0.27
C MET A 159 -15.63 -20.52 1.07
N GLU A 160 -14.67 -19.72 1.43
CA GLU A 160 -14.62 -19.04 2.74
C GLU A 160 -15.84 -18.16 3.01
N CYS A 161 -16.28 -17.36 2.05
CA CYS A 161 -17.49 -16.56 2.19
C CYS A 161 -18.78 -17.39 2.01
N GLY A 162 -18.68 -18.64 1.58
CA GLY A 162 -19.83 -19.52 1.32
C GLY A 162 -20.62 -19.13 0.07
N TYR A 163 -21.73 -19.88 -0.16
CA TYR A 163 -22.69 -19.53 -1.20
C TYR A 163 -24.11 -19.95 -0.76
N PRO A 164 -25.07 -19.04 -0.74
CA PRO A 164 -24.87 -17.60 -0.96
C PRO A 164 -23.88 -17.01 0.05
N PRO A 165 -23.11 -15.97 -0.33
CA PRO A 165 -22.17 -15.33 0.58
C PRO A 165 -22.85 -14.83 1.86
N ARG A 166 -22.15 -14.91 3.00
CA ARG A 166 -22.69 -14.50 4.31
C ARG A 166 -22.80 -12.97 4.37
N ASN A 167 -23.83 -12.47 5.05
CA ASN A 167 -24.11 -11.04 5.15
C ASN A 167 -23.06 -10.22 5.91
N ASN A 168 -22.07 -10.85 6.50
CA ASN A 168 -21.09 -10.19 7.39
C ASN A 168 -19.65 -10.36 6.94
N GLU A 169 -19.40 -10.65 5.67
CA GLU A 169 -18.04 -10.80 5.17
C GLU A 169 -17.38 -9.42 4.96
N PRO A 170 -16.06 -9.31 5.20
CA PRO A 170 -15.31 -8.09 4.91
C PRO A 170 -15.42 -7.69 3.43
N ILE A 171 -15.65 -6.40 3.17
CA ILE A 171 -15.78 -5.86 1.81
C ILE A 171 -14.44 -5.45 1.18
N ALA A 172 -13.40 -5.36 1.97
CA ALA A 172 -12.07 -4.97 1.54
C ALA A 172 -11.02 -5.83 2.25
N GLY A 173 -10.96 -7.09 1.93
CA GLY A 173 -9.98 -7.99 2.52
C GLY A 173 -10.27 -9.46 2.34
N HIS A 174 -9.25 -10.24 2.52
CA HIS A 174 -9.15 -11.69 2.44
C HIS A 174 -9.79 -12.30 1.18
N SER A 175 -10.29 -13.53 1.30
CA SER A 175 -10.76 -14.29 0.13
C SER A 175 -12.07 -13.80 -0.46
N SER A 176 -12.85 -12.99 0.27
CA SER A 176 -14.11 -12.43 -0.25
C SER A 176 -13.90 -11.58 -1.51
N GLU A 177 -12.76 -10.87 -1.63
CA GLU A 177 -12.42 -10.11 -2.82
C GLU A 177 -12.26 -11.01 -4.06
N TRP A 178 -11.59 -12.15 -3.90
CA TRP A 178 -11.38 -13.12 -5.00
C TRP A 178 -12.68 -13.78 -5.44
N MET A 179 -13.47 -14.18 -4.45
CA MET A 179 -14.71 -14.92 -4.68
C MET A 179 -15.73 -14.07 -5.41
N ILE A 180 -15.92 -12.83 -4.96
CA ILE A 180 -16.95 -11.92 -5.50
C ILE A 180 -16.48 -11.26 -6.78
N LEU A 181 -15.25 -10.73 -6.82
CA LEU A 181 -14.80 -9.88 -7.92
C LEU A 181 -14.31 -10.68 -9.14
N ARG A 182 -13.99 -11.95 -9.00
CA ARG A 182 -13.50 -12.77 -10.09
C ARG A 182 -14.20 -14.14 -10.18
N ASP A 183 -14.14 -14.95 -9.12
CA ASP A 183 -14.39 -16.38 -9.22
C ASP A 183 -15.89 -16.69 -9.40
N MET A 184 -16.72 -16.29 -8.46
CA MET A 184 -18.19 -16.49 -8.57
C MET A 184 -18.80 -15.55 -9.62
N LEU A 185 -18.23 -14.36 -9.85
CA LEU A 185 -18.65 -13.48 -10.95
C LEU A 185 -18.48 -14.20 -12.30
N SER A 186 -17.33 -14.82 -12.54
CA SER A 186 -17.05 -15.55 -13.78
C SER A 186 -17.98 -16.76 -13.94
N ALA A 187 -18.14 -17.57 -12.88
CA ALA A 187 -19.04 -18.71 -12.91
C ALA A 187 -20.50 -18.29 -13.15
N GLY A 188 -20.96 -17.24 -12.45
CA GLY A 188 -22.32 -16.73 -12.60
C GLY A 188 -22.61 -16.17 -13.98
N ILE A 189 -21.65 -15.48 -14.62
CA ILE A 189 -21.78 -15.03 -16.01
C ILE A 189 -21.90 -16.23 -16.96
N ALA A 190 -21.03 -17.25 -16.79
CA ALA A 190 -20.99 -18.40 -17.66
C ALA A 190 -22.32 -19.16 -17.67
N ILE A 191 -22.90 -19.44 -16.49
CA ILE A 191 -24.11 -20.27 -16.29
C ILE A 191 -25.40 -19.46 -16.18
N TYR A 192 -25.41 -18.19 -16.56
CA TYR A 192 -26.54 -17.28 -16.33
C TYR A 192 -27.85 -17.77 -16.92
N ASP A 193 -27.81 -18.47 -18.05
CA ASP A 193 -29.02 -18.97 -18.74
C ASP A 193 -29.67 -20.13 -17.97
N GLU A 194 -28.89 -20.99 -17.35
CA GLU A 194 -29.36 -22.16 -16.61
C GLU A 194 -29.56 -21.85 -15.13
N TYR A 195 -28.76 -20.93 -14.54
CA TYR A 195 -28.82 -20.61 -13.11
C TYR A 195 -28.42 -19.15 -12.84
N PRO A 196 -29.34 -18.19 -13.03
CA PRO A 196 -29.07 -16.76 -12.88
C PRO A 196 -28.78 -16.33 -11.43
N ASP A 197 -29.19 -17.11 -10.43
CA ASP A 197 -29.11 -16.72 -9.01
C ASP A 197 -27.69 -16.42 -8.56
N MET A 198 -26.69 -17.16 -9.05
CA MET A 198 -25.29 -16.93 -8.68
C MET A 198 -24.83 -15.56 -9.17
N TYR A 199 -25.08 -15.23 -10.43
CA TYR A 199 -24.74 -13.93 -10.97
C TYR A 199 -25.47 -12.79 -10.26
N ASN A 200 -26.79 -12.92 -10.14
CA ASN A 200 -27.64 -11.88 -9.53
C ASN A 200 -27.21 -11.57 -8.11
N TYR A 201 -26.85 -12.60 -7.33
CA TYR A 201 -26.36 -12.41 -5.98
C TYR A 201 -25.02 -11.68 -5.94
N VAL A 202 -24.05 -12.17 -6.71
CA VAL A 202 -22.68 -11.64 -6.75
C VAL A 202 -22.64 -10.20 -7.28
N ILE A 203 -23.35 -9.93 -8.39
CA ILE A 203 -23.32 -8.61 -9.01
C ILE A 203 -24.00 -7.55 -8.11
N LYS A 204 -25.08 -7.95 -7.42
CA LYS A 204 -25.75 -7.08 -6.45
C LYS A 204 -24.80 -6.72 -5.30
N MET A 205 -24.14 -7.69 -4.69
CA MET A 205 -23.15 -7.44 -3.64
C MET A 205 -22.01 -6.55 -4.14
N MET A 206 -21.50 -6.83 -5.33
CA MET A 206 -20.41 -6.05 -5.93
C MET A 206 -20.82 -4.58 -6.08
N PHE A 207 -21.97 -4.29 -6.65
CA PHE A 207 -22.41 -2.91 -6.91
C PHE A 207 -22.85 -2.17 -5.65
N LYS A 208 -23.43 -2.91 -4.67
CA LYS A 208 -23.90 -2.32 -3.42
C LYS A 208 -22.78 -2.04 -2.42
N ASP A 209 -21.88 -3.00 -2.22
CA ASP A 209 -20.94 -2.99 -1.10
C ASP A 209 -19.49 -2.83 -1.53
N TYR A 210 -19.06 -3.50 -2.61
CA TYR A 210 -17.66 -3.56 -2.99
C TYR A 210 -17.20 -2.35 -3.82
N LEU A 211 -17.97 -1.94 -4.83
CA LEU A 211 -17.63 -0.81 -5.69
C LEU A 211 -17.56 0.53 -4.95
N PRO A 212 -18.50 0.88 -4.06
CA PRO A 212 -18.43 2.14 -3.33
C PRO A 212 -17.14 2.28 -2.52
N VAL A 213 -16.73 1.22 -1.81
CA VAL A 213 -15.48 1.21 -1.02
C VAL A 213 -14.26 1.36 -1.92
N ARG A 214 -14.21 0.64 -3.03
CA ARG A 214 -13.08 0.70 -3.97
C ARG A 214 -12.96 2.04 -4.64
N ASN A 215 -14.08 2.61 -5.10
CA ASN A 215 -14.08 3.94 -5.70
C ASN A 215 -13.62 5.02 -4.71
N TYR A 216 -13.95 4.87 -3.43
CA TYR A 216 -13.44 5.72 -2.36
C TYR A 216 -11.94 5.53 -2.15
N ILE A 217 -11.46 4.28 -2.07
CA ILE A 217 -10.02 3.98 -1.94
C ILE A 217 -9.24 4.51 -3.16
N TYR A 218 -9.72 4.28 -4.38
CA TYR A 218 -9.00 4.67 -5.59
C TYR A 218 -8.95 6.17 -5.80
N SER A 219 -9.90 6.95 -5.25
CA SER A 219 -9.79 8.41 -5.30
C SER A 219 -8.50 8.95 -4.68
N GLY A 220 -7.90 8.18 -3.75
CA GLY A 220 -6.60 8.49 -3.15
C GLY A 220 -5.39 7.93 -3.91
N HIS A 221 -5.57 7.31 -5.09
CA HIS A 221 -4.48 6.82 -5.93
C HIS A 221 -3.55 5.79 -5.24
N ASN A 222 -4.07 4.98 -4.33
CA ASN A 222 -3.27 4.04 -3.55
C ASN A 222 -4.09 2.80 -3.15
N TYR A 223 -3.45 1.84 -2.44
CA TYR A 223 -4.07 0.62 -1.96
C TYR A 223 -3.71 0.36 -0.49
N HIS A 224 -4.71 0.18 0.35
CA HIS A 224 -4.56 0.14 1.81
C HIS A 224 -3.82 -1.07 2.37
N GLN A 225 -3.76 -2.20 1.65
CA GLN A 225 -3.16 -3.44 2.18
C GLN A 225 -1.64 -3.55 1.96
N GLY A 226 -1.00 -2.51 1.46
CA GLY A 226 0.46 -2.42 1.38
C GLY A 226 1.11 -3.22 0.25
N THR A 227 2.44 -3.31 0.33
CA THR A 227 3.31 -3.74 -0.77
C THR A 227 3.21 -5.21 -1.15
N SER A 228 2.89 -6.09 -0.22
CA SER A 228 2.76 -7.53 -0.53
C SER A 228 1.40 -7.89 -1.08
N TYR A 229 0.35 -7.25 -0.58
CA TYR A 229 -1.03 -7.65 -0.88
C TYR A 229 -1.64 -6.98 -2.10
N VAL A 230 -1.12 -5.84 -2.55
CA VAL A 230 -1.58 -5.19 -3.78
C VAL A 230 -1.47 -6.12 -4.99
N ASN A 231 -0.41 -6.91 -5.09
CA ASN A 231 -0.22 -7.83 -6.21
C ASN A 231 -1.37 -8.84 -6.35
N VAL A 232 -1.80 -9.40 -5.23
CA VAL A 232 -2.83 -10.46 -5.24
C VAL A 232 -4.24 -9.92 -5.08
N ARG A 233 -4.43 -8.80 -4.38
CA ARG A 233 -5.77 -8.25 -4.07
C ARG A 233 -6.26 -7.30 -5.16
N PHE A 234 -5.46 -6.31 -5.51
CA PHE A 234 -5.81 -5.33 -6.55
C PHE A 234 -5.99 -5.99 -7.93
N SER A 235 -5.31 -7.10 -8.20
CA SER A 235 -5.55 -7.88 -9.42
C SER A 235 -7.00 -8.31 -9.58
N ASN A 236 -7.70 -8.64 -8.49
CA ASN A 236 -9.10 -9.07 -8.58
C ASN A 236 -10.04 -7.93 -8.96
N ASP A 237 -9.75 -6.72 -8.49
CA ASP A 237 -10.46 -5.51 -8.92
C ASP A 237 -10.27 -5.26 -10.42
N LEU A 238 -9.04 -5.45 -10.91
CA LEU A 238 -8.75 -5.34 -12.34
C LEU A 238 -9.37 -6.49 -13.15
N PHE A 239 -9.47 -7.70 -12.60
CA PHE A 239 -10.22 -8.77 -13.25
C PHE A 239 -11.68 -8.42 -13.43
N SER A 240 -12.36 -7.93 -12.39
CA SER A 240 -13.75 -7.54 -12.51
C SER A 240 -13.95 -6.36 -13.47
N LEU A 241 -13.00 -5.41 -13.53
CA LEU A 241 -12.98 -4.34 -14.52
C LEU A 241 -12.96 -4.90 -15.96
N TRP A 242 -12.02 -5.83 -16.25
CA TRP A 242 -11.90 -6.45 -17.56
C TRP A 242 -13.11 -7.32 -17.91
N ILE A 243 -13.58 -8.13 -16.96
CA ILE A 243 -14.76 -9.01 -17.16
C ILE A 243 -15.98 -8.18 -17.57
N LEU A 244 -16.29 -7.15 -16.78
CA LEU A 244 -17.47 -6.31 -17.05
C LEU A 244 -17.31 -5.43 -18.28
N GLN A 245 -16.09 -4.94 -18.55
CA GLN A 245 -15.77 -4.25 -19.81
C GLN A 245 -16.00 -5.16 -21.02
N ARG A 246 -15.51 -6.40 -21.00
CA ARG A 246 -15.72 -7.38 -22.08
C ARG A 246 -17.16 -7.80 -22.21
N MET A 247 -17.89 -7.88 -21.11
CA MET A 247 -19.33 -8.09 -21.13
C MET A 247 -20.10 -6.92 -21.77
N GLY A 248 -19.50 -5.74 -21.85
CA GLY A 248 -20.04 -4.53 -22.44
C GLY A 248 -20.58 -3.49 -21.46
N ALA A 249 -20.30 -3.65 -20.15
CA ALA A 249 -20.74 -2.72 -19.12
C ALA A 249 -19.96 -1.41 -19.05
N GLY A 250 -18.82 -1.32 -19.76
CA GLY A 250 -17.92 -0.17 -19.67
C GLY A 250 -17.06 -0.16 -18.41
N ALA A 251 -16.39 0.95 -18.15
CA ALA A 251 -15.57 1.13 -16.97
C ALA A 251 -16.46 1.41 -15.76
N ILE A 252 -16.41 0.53 -14.75
CA ILE A 252 -17.26 0.59 -13.55
C ILE A 252 -16.56 1.23 -12.36
N TYR A 253 -15.23 1.31 -12.38
CA TYR A 253 -14.42 1.89 -11.32
C TYR A 253 -14.10 3.36 -11.57
N ASN A 254 -13.78 4.06 -10.48
CA ASN A 254 -13.20 5.40 -10.56
C ASN A 254 -11.93 5.37 -11.44
N PRO A 255 -11.81 6.24 -12.46
CA PRO A 255 -10.64 6.28 -13.35
C PRO A 255 -9.31 6.45 -12.62
N ALA A 256 -9.30 7.00 -11.42
CA ALA A 256 -8.13 7.10 -10.55
C ALA A 256 -7.54 5.72 -10.15
N GLN A 257 -8.27 4.62 -10.37
CA GLN A 257 -7.75 3.26 -10.25
C GLN A 257 -6.47 3.04 -11.07
N GLN A 258 -6.32 3.72 -12.22
CA GLN A 258 -5.10 3.71 -13.04
C GLN A 258 -3.85 4.00 -12.21
N PHE A 259 -3.95 4.93 -11.26
CA PHE A 259 -2.81 5.46 -10.52
C PHE A 259 -2.47 4.70 -9.24
N VAL A 260 -3.19 3.63 -8.91
CA VAL A 260 -2.94 2.84 -7.69
C VAL A 260 -1.52 2.29 -7.65
N LEU A 261 -1.03 1.74 -8.77
CA LEU A 261 0.31 1.16 -8.83
C LEU A 261 1.44 2.20 -8.91
N TYR A 262 1.13 3.48 -9.15
CA TYR A 262 2.13 4.54 -9.12
C TYR A 262 2.75 4.73 -7.74
N ASP A 263 2.01 4.47 -6.66
CA ASP A 263 2.59 4.46 -5.32
C ASP A 263 3.80 3.52 -5.23
N PHE A 264 3.69 2.34 -5.84
CA PHE A 264 4.75 1.34 -5.85
C PHE A 264 5.90 1.66 -6.81
N LEU A 265 5.66 2.39 -7.90
CA LEU A 265 6.72 2.95 -8.73
C LEU A 265 7.56 3.95 -7.92
N TYR A 266 6.90 4.84 -7.19
CA TYR A 266 7.58 5.85 -6.36
C TYR A 266 8.31 5.27 -5.15
N ARG A 267 7.79 4.17 -4.56
CA ARG A 267 8.43 3.43 -3.46
C ARG A 267 9.60 2.58 -3.92
N ARG A 268 9.76 2.37 -5.22
CA ARG A 268 10.82 1.51 -5.72
C ARG A 268 12.18 2.16 -5.51
N ARG A 269 13.02 1.43 -4.80
CA ARG A 269 14.39 1.80 -4.46
C ARG A 269 15.32 1.49 -5.64
N PRO A 270 16.49 2.16 -5.73
CA PRO A 270 17.50 1.87 -6.76
C PRO A 270 17.98 0.41 -6.78
N ASP A 271 17.99 -0.28 -5.63
CA ASP A 271 18.33 -1.72 -5.54
C ASP A 271 17.20 -2.66 -6.06
N GLY A 272 16.13 -2.11 -6.60
CA GLY A 272 14.98 -2.83 -7.13
C GLY A 272 13.98 -3.31 -6.08
N GLN A 273 14.28 -3.14 -4.78
CA GLN A 273 13.31 -3.39 -3.72
C GLN A 273 12.27 -2.28 -3.66
N VAL A 274 11.23 -2.48 -2.87
CA VAL A 274 10.19 -1.47 -2.59
C VAL A 274 10.21 -1.14 -1.11
N MET A 275 10.10 0.13 -0.76
CA MET A 275 9.94 0.52 0.64
C MET A 275 8.71 -0.18 1.21
N PRO A 276 8.83 -0.90 2.34
CA PRO A 276 7.74 -1.72 2.88
C PRO A 276 6.54 -0.88 3.33
N ALA A 277 5.35 -1.44 3.19
CA ALA A 277 4.12 -0.91 3.77
C ALA A 277 3.15 -2.04 4.06
N GLY A 278 2.47 -1.99 5.20
CA GLY A 278 1.55 -3.03 5.64
C GLY A 278 2.23 -4.38 5.90
N ASP A 279 1.45 -5.45 5.97
CA ASP A 279 1.98 -6.80 6.18
C ASP A 279 2.89 -7.22 5.03
N THR A 280 4.19 -7.13 5.23
CA THR A 280 5.22 -7.46 4.24
C THR A 280 6.40 -8.18 4.87
N ASN A 281 7.22 -8.77 4.00
CA ASN A 281 8.45 -9.44 4.40
C ASN A 281 9.65 -8.69 3.81
N PRO A 282 10.32 -7.83 4.58
CA PRO A 282 11.39 -6.99 4.10
C PRO A 282 12.71 -7.78 3.95
N ILE A 283 12.77 -8.63 2.94
CA ILE A 283 13.97 -9.40 2.59
C ILE A 283 14.47 -8.98 1.21
N ARG A 284 15.68 -8.51 1.15
CA ARG A 284 16.32 -7.97 -0.05
C ARG A 284 16.28 -8.89 -1.29
N LYS A 285 16.31 -10.20 -1.13
CA LYS A 285 16.23 -11.15 -2.25
C LYS A 285 14.83 -11.37 -2.82
N ASN A 286 13.81 -10.88 -2.15
CA ASN A 286 12.41 -11.02 -2.56
C ASN A 286 11.92 -9.74 -3.25
N THR A 287 12.58 -9.33 -4.33
CA THR A 287 12.12 -8.17 -5.11
C THR A 287 10.64 -8.32 -5.46
N PRO A 288 9.77 -7.45 -5.00
CA PRO A 288 8.35 -7.53 -5.32
C PRO A 288 8.12 -7.40 -6.82
N SER A 289 7.26 -8.28 -7.36
CA SER A 289 6.81 -8.21 -8.74
C SER A 289 5.32 -7.90 -8.74
N TYR A 290 4.95 -6.83 -9.40
CA TYR A 290 3.55 -6.42 -9.59
C TYR A 290 3.06 -6.77 -11.00
N SER A 291 3.61 -7.82 -11.60
CA SER A 291 3.43 -8.16 -13.02
C SER A 291 1.98 -8.32 -13.42
N LEU A 292 1.18 -9.07 -12.66
CA LEU A 292 -0.21 -9.31 -13.04
C LEU A 292 -1.05 -8.02 -13.00
N PRO A 293 -1.11 -7.27 -11.88
CA PRO A 293 -1.87 -6.03 -11.87
C PRO A 293 -1.28 -4.96 -12.81
N ALA A 294 0.04 -4.93 -13.00
CA ALA A 294 0.67 -4.00 -13.94
C ALA A 294 0.29 -4.33 -15.40
N MET A 295 0.29 -5.60 -15.80
CA MET A 295 -0.15 -6.04 -17.13
C MET A 295 -1.63 -5.71 -17.36
N LEU A 296 -2.49 -6.01 -16.39
CA LEU A 296 -3.92 -5.75 -16.50
C LEU A 296 -4.23 -4.24 -16.59
N ALA A 297 -3.60 -3.44 -15.72
CA ALA A 297 -3.83 -2.00 -15.66
C ALA A 297 -3.19 -1.28 -16.86
N SER A 298 -1.93 -1.59 -17.21
CA SER A 298 -1.26 -0.97 -18.37
C SER A 298 -2.04 -1.19 -19.67
N SER A 299 -2.53 -2.40 -19.87
CA SER A 299 -3.26 -2.75 -21.07
C SER A 299 -4.64 -2.11 -21.12
N PHE A 300 -5.32 -1.98 -19.98
CA PHE A 300 -6.63 -1.33 -19.91
C PHE A 300 -6.55 0.19 -20.10
N TYR A 301 -5.65 0.83 -19.34
CA TYR A 301 -5.49 2.30 -19.32
C TYR A 301 -4.51 2.83 -20.36
N LYS A 302 -3.85 1.97 -21.14
CA LYS A 302 -2.80 2.33 -22.10
C LYS A 302 -1.62 3.06 -21.45
N ASP A 303 -1.20 2.57 -20.27
CA ASP A 303 -0.22 3.20 -19.41
C ASP A 303 1.17 2.62 -19.62
N SER A 304 2.06 3.38 -20.24
CA SER A 304 3.43 2.99 -20.57
C SER A 304 4.33 2.78 -19.34
N TYR A 305 4.11 3.51 -18.24
CA TYR A 305 4.90 3.36 -17.01
C TYR A 305 4.54 2.05 -16.29
N LEU A 306 3.26 1.67 -16.29
CA LEU A 306 2.84 0.37 -15.76
C LEU A 306 3.28 -0.79 -16.68
N ALA A 307 3.37 -0.57 -17.99
CA ALA A 307 3.99 -1.54 -18.90
C ALA A 307 5.47 -1.77 -18.57
N TYR A 308 6.22 -0.71 -18.21
CA TYR A 308 7.60 -0.82 -17.74
C TYR A 308 7.70 -1.65 -16.46
N GLU A 309 6.82 -1.44 -15.49
CA GLU A 309 6.81 -2.25 -14.25
C GLU A 309 6.54 -3.74 -14.53
N TYR A 310 5.66 -4.05 -15.48
CA TYR A 310 5.45 -5.43 -15.93
C TYR A 310 6.72 -6.03 -16.56
N GLU A 311 7.32 -5.33 -17.51
CA GLU A 311 8.48 -5.83 -18.27
C GLU A 311 9.75 -5.97 -17.42
N ARG A 312 9.87 -5.20 -16.35
CA ARG A 312 11.00 -5.26 -15.43
C ARG A 312 11.19 -6.65 -14.81
N LYS A 313 10.11 -7.36 -14.48
CA LYS A 313 10.15 -8.70 -13.90
C LYS A 313 8.85 -9.46 -14.19
N PRO A 314 8.64 -9.93 -15.43
CA PRO A 314 7.44 -10.68 -15.75
C PRO A 314 7.32 -11.93 -14.87
N ASN A 315 6.22 -12.05 -14.14
CA ASN A 315 5.91 -13.20 -13.29
C ASN A 315 4.40 -13.27 -13.05
N ILE A 316 3.69 -13.89 -13.97
CA ILE A 316 2.24 -14.11 -13.87
C ILE A 316 1.98 -15.53 -13.36
N GLU A 317 1.05 -15.68 -12.44
CA GLU A 317 0.62 -16.98 -11.93
C GLU A 317 0.08 -17.85 -13.06
N ARG A 318 0.38 -19.16 -13.03
CA ARG A 318 0.11 -20.12 -14.13
C ARG A 318 -1.33 -20.06 -14.65
N HIS A 319 -2.31 -20.02 -13.75
CA HIS A 319 -3.73 -19.99 -14.12
C HIS A 319 -4.18 -18.66 -14.72
N CYS A 320 -3.36 -17.61 -14.57
CA CYS A 320 -3.61 -16.27 -15.13
C CYS A 320 -2.85 -16.00 -16.44
N LEU A 321 -1.94 -16.90 -16.87
CA LEU A 321 -1.18 -16.72 -18.11
C LEU A 321 -2.06 -16.59 -19.36
N ILE A 322 -3.22 -17.21 -19.37
CA ILE A 322 -4.18 -17.09 -20.48
C ILE A 322 -4.61 -15.63 -20.70
N PHE A 323 -4.71 -14.83 -19.63
CA PHE A 323 -5.11 -13.42 -19.71
C PHE A 323 -4.01 -12.53 -20.32
N ASP A 324 -2.74 -12.93 -20.28
CA ASP A 324 -1.67 -12.27 -21.04
C ASP A 324 -1.95 -12.42 -22.57
N ILE A 325 -2.39 -13.60 -23.01
CA ILE A 325 -2.82 -13.80 -24.41
C ILE A 325 -4.04 -12.95 -24.74
N LEU A 326 -5.05 -12.91 -23.88
CA LEU A 326 -6.34 -12.30 -24.17
C LEU A 326 -6.30 -10.79 -24.10
N TRP A 327 -5.64 -10.21 -23.09
CA TRP A 327 -5.84 -8.82 -22.67
C TRP A 327 -4.59 -7.95 -22.71
N ARG A 328 -3.38 -8.53 -22.76
CA ARG A 328 -2.19 -7.68 -22.84
C ARG A 328 -2.21 -6.83 -24.12
N ASP A 329 -1.91 -5.55 -24.01
CA ASP A 329 -1.63 -4.69 -25.15
C ASP A 329 -0.20 -4.97 -25.64
N LEU A 330 -0.10 -5.64 -26.82
CA LEU A 330 1.18 -6.06 -27.41
C LEU A 330 1.89 -4.90 -28.15
N ASP A 331 1.20 -3.82 -28.44
CA ASP A 331 1.72 -2.65 -29.13
C ASP A 331 2.15 -1.54 -28.17
N LEU A 332 1.72 -1.63 -26.91
CA LEU A 332 2.06 -0.65 -25.88
C LEU A 332 3.54 -0.73 -25.51
N LYS A 333 4.27 0.37 -25.75
CA LYS A 333 5.67 0.48 -25.41
C LYS A 333 5.87 0.86 -23.96
N ALA A 334 6.73 0.14 -23.26
CA ALA A 334 7.13 0.47 -21.91
C ALA A 334 7.96 1.77 -21.88
N LYS A 335 7.76 2.56 -20.82
CA LYS A 335 8.48 3.81 -20.58
C LYS A 335 8.96 3.85 -19.13
N ALA A 336 10.26 4.06 -18.93
CA ALA A 336 10.84 4.24 -17.60
C ALA A 336 10.27 5.50 -16.91
N PRO A 337 10.22 5.52 -15.56
CA PRO A 337 9.59 6.61 -14.80
C PRO A 337 10.44 7.89 -14.67
N ASP A 338 11.56 8.00 -15.38
CA ASP A 338 12.61 9.02 -15.20
C ASP A 338 12.12 10.46 -15.41
N ASP A 339 11.04 10.65 -16.15
CA ASP A 339 10.42 11.95 -16.43
C ASP A 339 9.15 12.21 -15.58
N LEU A 340 8.79 11.30 -14.69
CA LEU A 340 7.73 11.58 -13.73
C LEU A 340 8.20 12.62 -12.69
N PRO A 341 7.27 13.43 -12.15
CA PRO A 341 7.59 14.33 -11.04
C PRO A 341 8.27 13.63 -9.88
N LEU A 342 9.19 14.30 -9.19
CA LEU A 342 9.93 13.70 -8.07
C LEU A 342 9.08 13.56 -6.80
N THR A 343 7.94 14.22 -6.72
CA THR A 343 7.02 14.13 -5.59
C THR A 343 5.64 13.68 -6.06
N ARG A 344 5.05 12.78 -5.29
CA ARG A 344 3.69 12.28 -5.48
C ARG A 344 2.91 12.36 -4.18
N TYR A 345 1.75 13.00 -4.22
CA TYR A 345 0.78 13.01 -3.14
C TYR A 345 -0.39 12.08 -3.47
N SER A 346 -0.72 11.21 -2.54
CA SER A 346 -1.90 10.36 -2.53
C SER A 346 -2.92 10.98 -1.59
N GLY A 347 -4.02 11.50 -2.16
CA GLY A 347 -5.05 12.22 -1.42
C GLY A 347 -5.87 11.33 -0.48
N SER A 348 -7.00 11.87 -0.01
CA SER A 348 -7.95 11.10 0.80
C SER A 348 -8.39 9.82 0.06
N PRO A 349 -8.45 8.68 0.77
CA PRO A 349 -8.43 8.46 2.22
C PRO A 349 -7.04 8.19 2.84
N PHE A 350 -5.96 8.42 2.12
CA PHE A 350 -4.62 8.09 2.59
C PHE A 350 -3.87 9.28 3.21
N GLY A 351 -3.78 10.40 2.48
CA GLY A 351 -2.94 11.52 2.91
C GLY A 351 -1.47 11.11 2.97
N TRP A 352 -0.94 10.43 1.92
CA TRP A 352 0.45 9.98 1.85
C TRP A 352 1.22 10.78 0.82
N MET A 353 2.50 10.99 1.09
CA MET A 353 3.40 11.64 0.15
C MET A 353 4.71 10.86 0.04
N ILE A 354 5.17 10.68 -1.19
CA ILE A 354 6.50 10.13 -1.47
C ILE A 354 7.27 11.21 -2.23
N ALA A 355 8.44 11.56 -1.72
CA ALA A 355 9.33 12.54 -2.32
C ALA A 355 10.69 11.92 -2.61
N ARG A 356 11.27 12.29 -3.74
CA ARG A 356 12.57 11.79 -4.23
C ARG A 356 13.46 12.96 -4.63
N THR A 357 14.79 12.77 -4.56
CA THR A 357 15.73 13.73 -5.13
C THR A 357 16.04 13.45 -6.59
N ALA A 358 15.87 12.22 -7.04
CA ALA A 358 16.13 11.76 -8.41
C ALA A 358 15.42 10.43 -8.68
N TRP A 359 15.53 9.93 -9.92
CA TRP A 359 15.10 8.58 -10.32
C TRP A 359 16.30 7.60 -10.49
N ASP A 360 17.52 8.08 -10.29
CA ASP A 360 18.76 7.31 -10.43
C ASP A 360 19.17 6.59 -9.13
N GLU A 361 20.35 5.98 -9.16
CA GLU A 361 20.96 5.23 -8.06
C GLU A 361 21.31 6.08 -6.83
N ASN A 362 21.42 7.40 -6.97
CA ASN A 362 21.72 8.34 -5.89
C ASN A 362 20.45 8.97 -5.28
N SER A 363 19.29 8.43 -5.62
CA SER A 363 18.01 8.94 -5.13
C SER A 363 17.88 8.81 -3.62
N VAL A 364 17.60 9.91 -2.95
CA VAL A 364 16.98 9.90 -1.62
C VAL A 364 15.48 9.68 -1.81
N ILE A 365 14.86 8.84 -0.97
CA ILE A 365 13.42 8.60 -1.01
C ILE A 365 12.87 8.79 0.40
N ALA A 366 11.90 9.69 0.55
CA ALA A 366 11.16 9.92 1.76
C ALA A 366 9.69 9.53 1.56
N GLU A 367 9.16 8.70 2.44
CA GLU A 367 7.73 8.43 2.58
C GLU A 367 7.20 9.15 3.81
N MET A 368 6.05 9.80 3.69
CA MET A 368 5.37 10.54 4.74
C MET A 368 3.88 10.15 4.71
N LYS A 369 3.33 9.74 5.85
CA LYS A 369 1.95 9.23 5.95
C LYS A 369 1.14 10.00 6.99
N ILE A 370 -0.14 10.20 6.70
CA ILE A 370 -1.12 10.64 7.69
C ILE A 370 -2.06 9.49 8.07
N ASN A 371 -2.54 8.69 7.11
CA ASN A 371 -3.57 7.66 7.26
C ASN A 371 -4.89 8.26 7.74
N GLU A 372 -5.67 8.79 6.81
CA GLU A 372 -6.95 9.41 7.14
C GLU A 372 -8.01 8.39 7.53
N GLN A 373 -7.95 7.20 6.91
CA GLN A 373 -8.95 6.15 7.07
C GLN A 373 -8.30 4.79 7.30
N PHE A 374 -8.81 4.03 8.27
CA PHE A 374 -8.45 2.64 8.46
C PHE A 374 -9.46 1.73 7.76
N VAL A 375 -9.02 1.03 6.73
CA VAL A 375 -9.86 0.07 5.99
C VAL A 375 -9.76 -1.33 6.59
N GLY A 376 -8.61 -1.66 7.15
CA GLY A 376 -8.39 -2.92 7.87
C GLY A 376 -7.55 -3.95 7.14
N ASN A 377 -7.71 -5.20 7.52
CA ASN A 377 -6.95 -6.37 7.06
C ASN A 377 -5.43 -6.21 7.29
N HIS A 378 -4.62 -6.06 6.23
CA HIS A 378 -3.15 -5.95 6.30
C HIS A 378 -2.64 -4.51 6.47
N GLN A 379 -3.51 -3.54 6.69
CA GLN A 379 -3.14 -2.19 7.05
C GLN A 379 -2.64 -2.13 8.49
N HIS A 380 -1.66 -1.26 8.75
CA HIS A 380 -1.07 -1.06 10.08
C HIS A 380 -1.60 0.19 10.79
N LEU A 381 -1.35 0.28 12.09
CA LEU A 381 -1.64 1.46 12.91
C LEU A 381 -0.42 2.40 12.88
N ASP A 382 -0.18 2.96 11.69
CA ASP A 382 1.02 3.70 11.32
C ASP A 382 0.73 5.15 10.88
N GLY A 383 -0.37 5.71 11.37
CA GLY A 383 -0.70 7.13 11.15
C GLY A 383 0.42 8.05 11.63
N GLY A 384 0.81 9.00 10.79
CA GLY A 384 1.93 9.90 11.06
C GLY A 384 3.31 9.27 10.89
N SER A 385 3.45 8.07 10.32
CA SER A 385 4.76 7.46 10.12
C SER A 385 5.50 8.01 8.91
N PHE A 386 6.81 7.74 8.85
CA PHE A 386 7.68 8.06 7.73
C PHE A 386 8.77 7.01 7.56
N GLN A 387 9.31 6.91 6.36
CA GLN A 387 10.50 6.12 6.05
C GLN A 387 11.49 6.97 5.25
N LEU A 388 12.79 6.65 5.35
CA LEU A 388 13.84 7.36 4.64
C LEU A 388 14.89 6.37 4.10
N TYR A 389 15.15 6.47 2.80
CA TYR A 389 16.12 5.65 2.09
C TYR A 389 17.17 6.54 1.41
N TYR A 390 18.43 6.18 1.55
CA TYR A 390 19.54 6.66 0.73
C TYR A 390 20.68 5.65 0.79
N LYS A 391 21.05 5.07 -0.36
CA LYS A 391 22.08 4.02 -0.45
C LYS A 391 21.93 2.92 0.62
N GLY A 392 20.69 2.56 0.91
CA GLY A 392 20.25 1.64 1.94
C GLY A 392 19.09 2.19 2.77
N PRO A 393 18.24 1.32 3.38
CA PRO A 393 17.15 1.75 4.24
C PRO A 393 17.70 2.31 5.57
N LEU A 394 17.33 3.55 5.91
CA LEU A 394 17.88 4.31 7.04
C LEU A 394 16.85 4.51 8.17
N ALA A 395 15.67 5.04 7.86
CA ALA A 395 14.52 5.03 8.75
C ALA A 395 13.50 4.06 8.17
N ILE A 396 13.09 3.05 8.92
CA ILE A 396 12.34 1.90 8.41
C ILE A 396 11.04 1.67 9.17
N ASP A 397 10.10 0.93 8.56
CA ASP A 397 9.07 0.20 9.28
C ASP A 397 9.68 -1.10 9.81
N ALA A 398 9.61 -1.35 11.12
CA ALA A 398 10.23 -2.50 11.75
C ALA A 398 9.29 -3.71 11.82
N GLY A 399 9.88 -4.92 11.87
CA GLY A 399 9.14 -6.17 11.92
C GLY A 399 9.00 -6.86 10.57
N ALA A 400 8.32 -8.00 10.56
CA ALA A 400 8.10 -8.79 9.35
C ALA A 400 6.87 -9.68 9.45
N TYR A 401 6.12 -9.76 8.36
CA TYR A 401 5.00 -10.68 8.19
C TYR A 401 5.49 -11.99 7.57
N GLN A 402 5.87 -12.95 8.40
CA GLN A 402 6.40 -14.23 7.90
C GLN A 402 6.24 -15.39 8.86
N GLY A 403 5.91 -16.57 8.30
CA GLY A 403 5.88 -17.84 9.03
C GLY A 403 4.88 -17.89 10.17
N SER A 404 4.96 -18.93 10.99
CA SER A 404 4.04 -19.15 12.11
C SER A 404 4.22 -18.13 13.25
N SER A 405 5.44 -17.63 13.45
CA SER A 405 5.75 -16.64 14.50
C SER A 405 5.48 -15.20 14.09
N GLY A 406 5.38 -14.90 12.77
CA GLY A 406 5.10 -13.57 12.21
C GLY A 406 3.85 -13.49 11.34
N GLY A 407 3.12 -14.59 11.15
CA GLY A 407 1.89 -14.63 10.37
C GLY A 407 0.74 -13.84 11.02
N TYR A 408 -0.36 -13.72 10.30
CA TYR A 408 -1.55 -12.97 10.75
C TYR A 408 -2.03 -13.42 12.13
N ASN A 409 -2.25 -12.48 13.04
CA ASN A 409 -2.60 -12.70 14.44
C ASN A 409 -1.55 -13.45 15.30
N SER A 410 -0.35 -13.69 14.82
CA SER A 410 0.74 -14.17 15.67
C SER A 410 1.08 -13.16 16.77
N PRO A 411 1.74 -13.57 17.87
CA PRO A 411 2.18 -12.64 18.89
C PRO A 411 3.01 -11.47 18.35
N HIS A 412 3.93 -11.71 17.41
CA HIS A 412 4.72 -10.66 16.77
C HIS A 412 3.84 -9.70 15.95
N ASN A 413 2.94 -10.24 15.10
CA ASN A 413 2.07 -9.42 14.24
C ASN A 413 1.12 -8.55 15.09
N LYS A 414 0.49 -9.15 16.10
CA LYS A 414 -0.55 -8.52 16.91
C LYS A 414 -0.01 -7.50 17.92
N ASN A 415 1.14 -7.78 18.54
CA ASN A 415 1.67 -6.97 19.64
C ASN A 415 2.77 -5.99 19.25
N PHE A 416 3.38 -6.19 18.07
CA PHE A 416 4.47 -5.34 17.60
C PHE A 416 4.22 -4.87 16.15
N PHE A 417 4.24 -5.77 15.16
CA PHE A 417 4.40 -5.42 13.75
C PHE A 417 3.30 -4.52 13.18
N LYS A 418 2.03 -4.78 13.54
CA LYS A 418 0.90 -3.93 13.13
C LYS A 418 0.67 -2.73 14.03
N ARG A 419 1.39 -2.66 15.16
CA ARG A 419 1.23 -1.62 16.17
C ARG A 419 2.09 -0.41 15.89
N THR A 420 1.67 0.73 16.41
CA THR A 420 2.36 2.02 16.25
C THR A 420 3.82 1.98 16.71
N ILE A 421 4.14 1.16 17.72
CA ILE A 421 5.50 1.00 18.22
C ILE A 421 6.49 0.44 17.18
N ALA A 422 6.03 -0.18 16.10
CA ALA A 422 6.88 -0.67 15.02
C ALA A 422 7.19 0.38 13.94
N HIS A 423 6.60 1.57 14.05
CA HIS A 423 6.63 2.62 13.02
C HIS A 423 7.26 3.91 13.54
N ASN A 424 7.78 4.73 12.64
CA ASN A 424 8.38 6.03 12.96
C ASN A 424 7.29 7.09 13.23
N SER A 425 6.55 6.90 14.32
CA SER A 425 5.41 7.71 14.69
C SER A 425 5.50 8.16 16.16
N LEU A 426 4.37 8.50 16.76
CA LEU A 426 4.28 9.00 18.14
C LEU A 426 3.61 7.96 19.05
N LEU A 427 4.13 7.81 20.27
CA LEU A 427 3.43 7.10 21.33
C LEU A 427 3.05 8.08 22.44
N VAL A 428 1.88 7.87 23.05
CA VAL A 428 1.43 8.51 24.28
C VAL A 428 1.02 7.40 25.23
N TYR A 429 1.86 7.11 26.22
CA TYR A 429 1.72 5.95 27.08
C TYR A 429 0.82 6.24 28.27
N ASN A 430 -0.40 5.70 28.24
CA ASN A 430 -1.29 5.57 29.37
C ASN A 430 -1.17 4.13 29.91
N PRO A 431 -0.67 3.92 31.16
CA PRO A 431 -0.46 2.57 31.69
C PRO A 431 -1.75 1.74 31.82
N ASP A 432 -2.89 2.39 31.96
CA ASP A 432 -4.18 1.73 32.16
C ASP A 432 -4.91 1.39 30.83
N GLU A 433 -4.33 1.77 29.70
CA GLU A 433 -4.97 1.58 28.41
C GLU A 433 -4.95 0.10 27.98
N LYS A 434 -6.06 -0.37 27.40
CA LYS A 434 -6.23 -1.73 26.91
C LYS A 434 -6.66 -1.72 25.46
N PHE A 435 -5.96 -2.47 24.63
CA PHE A 435 -6.23 -2.61 23.20
C PHE A 435 -6.92 -3.94 22.91
N ALA A 436 -8.25 -3.93 22.86
CA ALA A 436 -9.03 -5.11 22.52
C ALA A 436 -8.73 -5.55 21.07
N CYS A 437 -8.53 -6.84 20.87
CA CYS A 437 -8.28 -7.40 19.55
C CYS A 437 -9.04 -8.73 19.35
N TRP A 438 -9.20 -9.14 18.10
CA TRP A 438 -9.86 -10.38 17.75
C TRP A 438 -9.00 -11.60 18.10
N ASN A 439 -9.62 -12.60 18.72
CA ASN A 439 -8.99 -13.91 18.93
C ASN A 439 -9.42 -14.90 17.84
N TYR A 440 -8.58 -15.07 16.84
CA TYR A 440 -8.79 -16.02 15.76
C TYR A 440 -8.64 -17.47 16.30
N GLY A 441 -9.72 -18.19 16.39
CA GLY A 441 -9.77 -19.56 16.94
C GLY A 441 -10.15 -19.65 18.42
N GLY A 442 -10.31 -18.54 19.15
CA GLY A 442 -10.63 -18.50 20.57
C GLY A 442 -12.12 -18.48 20.94
N GLY A 443 -13.02 -18.86 20.04
CA GLY A 443 -14.46 -18.96 20.35
C GLY A 443 -15.13 -17.61 20.64
N GLY A 444 -14.65 -16.51 20.05
CA GLY A 444 -15.24 -15.18 20.19
C GLY A 444 -14.84 -14.43 21.48
N LYS A 445 -13.92 -14.95 22.27
CA LYS A 445 -13.39 -14.25 23.45
C LYS A 445 -12.56 -13.02 23.06
N THR A 446 -12.74 -11.93 23.79
CA THR A 446 -11.89 -10.74 23.64
C THR A 446 -10.50 -11.03 24.13
N GLU A 447 -9.50 -10.77 23.30
CA GLU A 447 -8.09 -10.68 23.69
C GLU A 447 -7.64 -9.24 23.76
N PHE A 448 -6.49 -9.02 24.37
CA PHE A 448 -5.86 -7.71 24.41
C PHE A 448 -4.45 -7.81 23.83
N ALA A 449 -4.14 -6.90 22.90
CA ALA A 449 -2.76 -6.70 22.48
C ALA A 449 -1.96 -5.97 23.55
N ALA A 450 -0.64 -6.08 23.48
CA ALA A 450 0.26 -5.36 24.39
C ALA A 450 0.00 -3.85 24.33
N ASN A 451 0.06 -3.20 25.48
CA ASN A 451 -0.01 -1.75 25.55
C ASN A 451 1.32 -1.17 25.07
N ASP A 452 1.31 -0.65 23.85
CA ASP A 452 2.46 0.00 23.21
C ASP A 452 2.40 1.53 23.32
N GLY A 453 1.39 2.09 23.97
CA GLY A 453 1.15 3.54 23.99
C GLY A 453 0.72 4.13 22.65
N GLY A 454 0.48 3.28 21.66
CA GLY A 454 0.20 3.66 20.28
C GLY A 454 -1.24 4.04 19.98
N GLN A 455 -1.59 3.90 18.70
CA GLN A 455 -2.89 4.20 18.15
C GLN A 455 -3.95 3.17 18.56
N ARG A 456 -5.21 3.60 18.64
CA ARG A 456 -6.35 2.76 18.98
C ARG A 456 -6.63 1.71 17.90
N MET A 457 -7.33 0.67 18.27
CA MET A 457 -7.86 -0.32 17.35
C MET A 457 -9.16 0.22 16.72
N PRO A 458 -9.18 0.54 15.42
CA PRO A 458 -10.41 0.93 14.75
C PRO A 458 -11.35 -0.26 14.60
N GLY A 459 -12.66 0.00 14.68
CA GLY A 459 -13.67 -1.04 14.69
C GLY A 459 -13.71 -1.86 15.98
N ASP A 460 -14.66 -2.81 16.05
CA ASP A 460 -14.72 -3.75 17.16
C ASP A 460 -13.57 -4.77 17.04
N ARG A 461 -12.61 -4.70 17.93
CA ARG A 461 -11.53 -5.69 18.03
C ARG A 461 -10.61 -5.78 16.81
N TRP A 462 -10.36 -4.63 16.15
CA TRP A 462 -9.49 -4.59 14.97
C TRP A 462 -10.05 -5.32 13.74
N GLU A 463 -11.33 -5.24 13.54
CA GLU A 463 -11.98 -5.89 12.41
C GLU A 463 -11.90 -5.04 11.13
N THR A 464 -11.76 -5.73 10.01
CA THR A 464 -11.97 -5.16 8.69
C THR A 464 -13.42 -4.75 8.53
N CYS A 465 -13.70 -3.59 7.95
CA CYS A 465 -15.05 -3.09 7.76
C CYS A 465 -15.88 -4.00 6.83
N ARG A 466 -17.20 -4.05 7.08
CA ARG A 466 -18.14 -4.93 6.40
C ARG A 466 -19.17 -4.21 5.54
N SER A 467 -19.14 -2.88 5.54
CA SER A 467 -19.97 -2.05 4.68
C SER A 467 -19.32 -0.68 4.45
N PHE A 468 -19.68 -0.03 3.37
CA PHE A 468 -19.21 1.35 3.11
C PHE A 468 -19.68 2.31 4.20
N LYS A 469 -20.92 2.15 4.69
CA LYS A 469 -21.43 2.95 5.81
C LYS A 469 -20.59 2.81 7.07
N GLN A 470 -20.14 1.60 7.38
CA GLN A 470 -19.26 1.33 8.53
C GLN A 470 -17.90 1.98 8.32
N LEU A 471 -17.30 1.84 7.13
CA LEU A 471 -16.02 2.49 6.78
C LEU A 471 -16.09 4.00 6.97
N MET A 472 -17.19 4.63 6.58
CA MET A 472 -17.38 6.07 6.71
C MET A 472 -17.78 6.53 8.13
N SER A 473 -17.86 5.62 9.09
CA SER A 473 -18.11 5.98 10.47
C SER A 473 -16.86 6.59 11.13
N LYS A 474 -17.09 7.42 12.17
CA LYS A 474 -16.01 8.06 12.93
C LYS A 474 -15.01 7.06 13.52
N ASP A 475 -15.42 5.84 13.77
CA ASP A 475 -14.57 4.80 14.35
C ASP A 475 -13.43 4.37 13.43
N TYR A 476 -13.64 4.40 12.11
CA TYR A 476 -12.63 4.08 11.11
C TYR A 476 -11.83 5.29 10.61
N THR A 477 -12.18 6.51 11.01
CA THR A 477 -11.41 7.72 10.72
C THR A 477 -10.24 7.83 11.69
N THR A 478 -9.02 7.94 11.17
CA THR A 478 -7.79 7.94 11.98
C THR A 478 -7.00 9.23 11.87
N GLY A 479 -7.25 10.03 10.84
CA GLY A 479 -6.55 11.29 10.65
C GLY A 479 -7.17 12.17 9.57
N LYS A 480 -6.49 13.27 9.28
CA LYS A 480 -6.84 14.18 8.20
C LYS A 480 -5.59 14.90 7.71
N ALA A 481 -5.30 14.84 6.43
CA ALA A 481 -4.33 15.73 5.81
C ALA A 481 -4.87 17.16 5.84
N LEU A 482 -4.09 18.06 6.42
CA LEU A 482 -4.48 19.46 6.61
C LEU A 482 -3.92 20.37 5.52
N ALA A 483 -2.71 20.05 5.05
CA ALA A 483 -2.03 20.80 4.01
C ALA A 483 -1.00 19.92 3.32
N HIS A 484 -0.76 20.17 2.04
CA HIS A 484 0.31 19.53 1.27
C HIS A 484 0.75 20.45 0.13
N GLY A 485 2.04 20.42 -0.18
CA GLY A 485 2.59 21.20 -1.27
C GLY A 485 4.03 20.83 -1.59
N PHE A 486 4.47 21.17 -2.76
CA PHE A 486 5.86 20.97 -3.21
C PHE A 486 6.18 22.00 -4.28
N GLY A 487 7.45 22.39 -4.36
CA GLY A 487 7.86 23.45 -5.30
C GLY A 487 9.30 23.90 -5.13
N PRO A 488 9.68 25.04 -5.77
CA PRO A 488 8.83 25.83 -6.68
C PRO A 488 8.52 25.15 -8.01
N ASP A 489 9.40 24.23 -8.50
CA ASP A 489 9.15 23.41 -9.68
C ASP A 489 8.32 22.19 -9.30
N ALA A 490 7.20 21.99 -9.98
CA ALA A 490 6.30 20.87 -9.70
C ALA A 490 6.90 19.50 -10.08
N CYS A 491 7.81 19.44 -11.05
CA CYS A 491 8.46 18.20 -11.48
C CYS A 491 9.71 17.88 -10.67
N LYS A 492 10.49 18.90 -10.29
CA LYS A 492 11.76 18.79 -9.56
C LYS A 492 11.78 19.72 -8.35
N PRO A 493 10.94 19.47 -7.36
CA PRO A 493 10.77 20.38 -6.23
C PRO A 493 12.03 20.44 -5.34
N ASP A 494 12.29 21.63 -4.80
CA ASP A 494 13.26 21.87 -3.76
C ASP A 494 12.77 21.40 -2.38
N TYR A 495 11.45 21.41 -2.19
CA TYR A 495 10.79 20.95 -0.97
C TYR A 495 9.50 20.20 -1.27
N SER A 496 9.15 19.31 -0.35
CA SER A 496 7.85 18.61 -0.33
C SER A 496 7.32 18.64 1.09
N TYR A 497 6.12 19.18 1.27
CA TYR A 497 5.48 19.43 2.55
C TYR A 497 4.18 18.64 2.68
N LEU A 498 4.00 18.00 3.84
CA LEU A 498 2.77 17.35 4.23
C LEU A 498 2.50 17.64 5.71
N LYS A 499 1.28 18.07 6.03
CA LYS A 499 0.80 18.24 7.40
C LYS A 499 -0.48 17.46 7.61
N GLY A 500 -0.60 16.83 8.77
CA GLY A 500 -1.82 16.15 9.17
C GLY A 500 -2.16 16.27 10.64
N ASP A 501 -3.43 16.07 10.91
CA ASP A 501 -3.99 15.84 12.23
C ASP A 501 -4.23 14.33 12.39
N ILE A 502 -3.52 13.71 13.33
CA ILE A 502 -3.64 12.29 13.66
C ILE A 502 -4.26 12.04 15.04
N THR A 503 -4.92 13.05 15.59
CA THR A 503 -5.57 12.97 16.91
C THR A 503 -6.56 11.81 16.98
N GLN A 504 -7.34 11.61 15.92
CA GLN A 504 -8.37 10.56 15.87
C GLN A 504 -7.79 9.14 15.80
N ALA A 505 -6.50 8.99 15.49
CA ALA A 505 -5.83 7.69 15.56
C ALA A 505 -5.66 7.19 17.00
N TYR A 506 -5.75 8.06 17.99
CA TYR A 506 -5.60 7.72 19.39
C TYR A 506 -6.95 7.70 20.11
N THR A 507 -6.97 7.14 21.32
CA THR A 507 -8.07 7.29 22.25
C THR A 507 -8.08 8.71 22.84
N ASP A 508 -8.99 9.01 23.73
CA ASP A 508 -9.11 10.31 24.42
C ASP A 508 -7.91 10.66 25.34
N LYS A 509 -6.93 9.75 25.46
CA LYS A 509 -5.61 10.05 26.07
C LYS A 509 -4.88 11.18 25.30
N VAL A 510 -5.18 11.38 24.02
CA VAL A 510 -4.62 12.43 23.18
C VAL A 510 -5.72 13.44 22.83
N LYS A 511 -5.46 14.71 23.16
CA LYS A 511 -6.36 15.84 22.84
C LYS A 511 -6.00 16.50 21.52
N GLU A 512 -4.72 16.50 21.17
CA GLU A 512 -4.20 16.99 19.89
C GLU A 512 -2.90 16.27 19.53
N ALA A 513 -2.80 15.77 18.31
CA ALA A 513 -1.58 15.28 17.72
C ALA A 513 -1.52 15.74 16.27
N LYS A 514 -0.66 16.73 16.00
CA LYS A 514 -0.42 17.25 14.65
C LYS A 514 1.03 17.01 14.26
N ARG A 515 1.23 16.54 13.06
CA ARG A 515 2.55 16.26 12.49
C ARG A 515 2.73 16.98 11.16
N SER A 516 3.86 17.65 11.01
CA SER A 516 4.29 18.28 9.78
C SER A 516 5.59 17.66 9.30
N PHE A 517 5.69 17.40 8.01
CA PHE A 517 6.88 16.91 7.33
C PHE A 517 7.32 17.93 6.29
N VAL A 518 8.63 18.19 6.22
CA VAL A 518 9.25 18.88 5.08
C VAL A 518 10.44 18.07 4.61
N PHE A 519 10.33 17.47 3.43
CA PHE A 519 11.47 16.87 2.75
C PHE A 519 12.15 17.93 1.87
N LEU A 520 13.46 18.06 2.00
CA LEU A 520 14.29 19.01 1.25
C LEU A 520 15.19 18.26 0.27
N ASN A 521 15.11 18.62 -1.00
CA ASN A 521 16.14 18.32 -1.98
C ASN A 521 17.22 19.42 -1.85
N LEU A 522 18.40 19.04 -1.34
CA LEU A 522 19.49 20.00 -1.08
C LEU A 522 20.38 20.21 -2.29
N HIS A 523 20.17 19.47 -3.38
CA HIS A 523 20.99 19.53 -4.60
C HIS A 523 22.50 19.39 -4.35
N SER A 524 22.87 18.70 -3.27
CA SER A 524 24.26 18.47 -2.86
C SER A 524 24.62 17.00 -3.11
N THR A 525 25.83 16.76 -3.58
CA THR A 525 26.38 15.40 -3.74
C THR A 525 26.83 14.78 -2.40
N GLU A 526 27.16 15.62 -1.41
CA GLU A 526 27.61 15.16 -0.09
C GLU A 526 26.42 14.87 0.84
N VAL A 527 25.45 15.80 0.90
CA VAL A 527 24.24 15.70 1.72
C VAL A 527 23.03 15.98 0.82
N PRO A 528 22.57 15.00 0.04
CA PRO A 528 21.59 15.24 -1.04
C PRO A 528 20.19 15.58 -0.55
N GLY A 529 19.83 15.22 0.68
CA GLY A 529 18.49 15.48 1.20
C GLY A 529 18.40 15.52 2.71
N ALA A 530 17.33 16.15 3.18
CA ALA A 530 16.95 16.16 4.59
C ALA A 530 15.45 16.02 4.77
N LEU A 531 15.03 15.36 5.84
CA LEU A 531 13.63 15.30 6.28
C LEU A 531 13.51 15.99 7.64
N ILE A 532 12.63 16.98 7.72
CA ILE A 532 12.29 17.71 8.94
C ILE A 532 10.93 17.24 9.40
N VAL A 533 10.82 16.83 10.66
CA VAL A 533 9.56 16.41 11.27
C VAL A 533 9.28 17.30 12.48
N PHE A 534 8.14 17.98 12.46
CA PHE A 534 7.65 18.79 13.56
C PHE A 534 6.32 18.28 14.09
N ASP A 535 6.25 18.07 15.41
CA ASP A 535 5.04 17.58 16.08
C ASP A 535 4.59 18.51 17.20
N LYS A 536 3.27 18.64 17.29
CA LYS A 536 2.59 19.14 18.48
C LYS A 536 1.73 18.03 19.07
N VAL A 537 1.95 17.68 20.33
CA VAL A 537 1.22 16.63 21.03
C VAL A 537 0.67 17.17 22.35
N VAL A 538 -0.65 17.04 22.53
CA VAL A 538 -1.35 17.39 23.78
C VAL A 538 -2.03 16.14 24.32
N SER A 539 -1.61 15.69 25.49
CA SER A 539 -2.24 14.55 26.20
C SER A 539 -3.31 15.04 27.19
N SER A 540 -4.22 14.13 27.55
CA SER A 540 -5.24 14.42 28.57
C SER A 540 -4.65 14.47 30.01
N ASP A 541 -3.52 13.81 30.24
CA ASP A 541 -2.78 13.80 31.49
C ASP A 541 -1.32 14.16 31.22
N PRO A 542 -0.73 15.13 31.96
CA PRO A 542 0.68 15.47 31.81
C PRO A 542 1.64 14.33 32.16
N GLN A 543 1.20 13.35 32.94
CA GLN A 543 2.01 12.19 33.32
C GLN A 543 2.10 11.12 32.20
N PHE A 544 1.27 11.20 31.18
CA PHE A 544 1.37 10.27 30.03
C PHE A 544 2.64 10.58 29.26
N LYS A 545 3.61 9.66 29.35
CA LYS A 545 4.90 9.79 28.68
C LYS A 545 4.73 9.75 27.17
N LYS A 546 5.38 10.67 26.48
CA LYS A 546 5.32 10.79 25.02
C LYS A 546 6.65 10.37 24.41
N PHE A 547 6.59 9.66 23.29
CA PHE A 547 7.78 9.21 22.56
C PHE A 547 7.65 9.54 21.08
N TRP A 548 8.71 10.07 20.52
CA TRP A 548 8.95 10.14 19.10
C TRP A 548 9.90 9.00 18.72
N LEU A 549 9.57 8.22 17.68
CA LEU A 549 10.26 6.99 17.33
C LEU A 549 10.98 7.09 15.99
N LEU A 550 12.17 6.44 15.91
CA LEU A 550 12.86 6.14 14.66
C LEU A 550 13.50 4.76 14.72
N HIS A 551 13.16 3.90 13.75
CA HIS A 551 13.64 2.51 13.67
C HIS A 551 14.78 2.37 12.68
N SER A 552 15.73 1.48 12.98
CA SER A 552 16.88 1.16 12.14
C SER A 552 17.19 -0.34 12.13
N ILE A 553 17.92 -0.77 11.10
CA ILE A 553 18.41 -2.14 10.97
C ILE A 553 19.64 -2.33 11.83
N GLU A 554 20.58 -1.42 11.75
CA GLU A 554 21.83 -1.43 12.50
C GLU A 554 21.75 -0.50 13.71
N GLU A 555 22.60 -0.77 14.71
CA GLU A 555 22.58 -0.05 15.98
C GLU A 555 22.89 1.43 15.81
N PRO A 556 22.02 2.34 16.31
CA PRO A 556 22.29 3.77 16.29
C PRO A 556 23.36 4.17 17.31
N VAL A 557 24.13 5.19 16.97
CA VAL A 557 25.08 5.85 17.88
C VAL A 557 24.47 7.15 18.36
N ILE A 558 24.37 7.34 19.69
CA ILE A 558 23.82 8.57 20.30
C ILE A 558 24.97 9.46 20.75
N GLU A 559 24.93 10.74 20.34
CA GLU A 559 25.96 11.75 20.62
C GLU A 559 25.29 13.07 21.06
N GLY A 560 25.01 13.21 22.36
CA GLY A 560 24.35 14.38 22.91
C GLY A 560 22.91 14.55 22.37
N ASP A 561 22.63 15.61 21.64
CA ASP A 561 21.34 15.91 21.02
C ASP A 561 21.18 15.28 19.61
N ARG A 562 22.11 14.40 19.23
CA ARG A 562 22.17 13.76 17.91
C ARG A 562 22.19 12.24 18.05
N PHE A 563 21.73 11.56 17.01
CA PHE A 563 22.01 10.16 16.80
C PHE A 563 22.28 9.86 15.33
N ILE A 564 23.10 8.83 15.10
CA ILE A 564 23.59 8.47 13.78
C ILE A 564 23.26 7.02 13.50
N ILE A 565 22.68 6.77 12.33
CA ILE A 565 22.40 5.45 11.78
C ILE A 565 23.27 5.26 10.55
N ARG A 566 24.01 4.16 10.50
CA ARG A 566 24.86 3.82 9.34
C ARG A 566 24.44 2.49 8.76
N ARG A 567 24.51 2.40 7.43
CA ARG A 567 24.43 1.13 6.72
C ARG A 567 25.84 0.67 6.37
N THR A 568 26.16 -0.56 6.73
CA THR A 568 27.50 -1.15 6.53
C THR A 568 27.43 -2.56 5.93
N LYS A 569 26.24 -3.12 5.78
CA LYS A 569 26.00 -4.48 5.27
C LYS A 569 25.35 -4.44 3.88
N ASN A 570 25.46 -5.51 3.14
CA ASN A 570 24.84 -5.72 1.82
C ASN A 570 25.30 -4.77 0.70
N GLY A 571 26.44 -4.10 0.86
CA GLY A 571 26.90 -3.07 -0.06
C GLY A 571 26.22 -1.72 0.13
N ASP A 572 25.36 -1.59 1.16
CA ASP A 572 24.79 -0.30 1.53
C ASP A 572 25.85 0.61 2.14
N THR A 573 25.79 1.90 1.79
CA THR A 573 26.72 2.92 2.28
C THR A 573 26.01 4.15 2.81
N GLY A 574 24.70 4.11 2.96
CA GLY A 574 23.93 5.23 3.45
C GLY A 574 24.15 5.52 4.94
N MET A 575 24.05 6.78 5.30
CA MET A 575 24.07 7.29 6.65
C MET A 575 22.96 8.30 6.86
N LEU A 576 22.32 8.25 8.03
CA LEU A 576 21.38 9.24 8.53
C LEU A 576 21.92 9.83 9.81
N GLN A 577 21.98 11.15 9.91
CA GLN A 577 22.16 11.88 11.16
C GLN A 577 20.89 12.62 11.50
N ASN A 578 20.29 12.33 12.65
CA ASN A 578 19.21 13.10 13.22
C ASN A 578 19.74 14.08 14.28
N GLN A 579 19.26 15.31 14.25
CA GLN A 579 19.45 16.27 15.34
C GLN A 579 18.10 16.59 15.96
N VAL A 580 18.01 16.41 17.28
CA VAL A 580 16.83 16.74 18.09
C VAL A 580 16.93 18.22 18.51
N LEU A 581 16.00 19.03 18.02
CA LEU A 581 15.91 20.46 18.36
C LEU A 581 14.83 20.74 19.42
N LEU A 582 13.80 19.89 19.44
CA LEU A 582 12.76 19.85 20.47
C LEU A 582 12.42 18.38 20.77
N PRO A 583 12.26 18.01 22.05
CA PRO A 583 12.48 18.84 23.24
C PRO A 583 13.90 19.44 23.29
N GLU A 584 14.07 20.56 23.99
CA GLU A 584 15.40 21.19 24.11
C GLU A 584 16.40 20.28 24.81
N ALA A 585 17.68 20.45 24.53
CA ALA A 585 18.77 19.56 25.01
C ALA A 585 18.71 19.28 26.53
N GLY A 586 18.34 20.26 27.36
CA GLY A 586 18.14 20.06 28.81
C GLY A 586 16.89 19.29 29.22
N ASN A 587 15.95 19.06 28.28
CA ASN A 587 14.68 18.35 28.48
C ASN A 587 14.52 17.15 27.57
N ALA A 588 15.43 16.90 26.65
CA ALA A 588 15.37 15.74 25.77
C ALA A 588 16.03 14.50 26.42
N GLN A 589 15.29 13.40 26.50
CA GLN A 589 15.81 12.06 26.77
C GLN A 589 15.87 11.32 25.43
N ILE A 590 17.06 10.87 25.04
CA ILE A 590 17.29 10.13 23.80
C ILE A 590 17.83 8.75 24.21
N GLU A 591 17.03 7.73 23.97
CA GLU A 591 17.36 6.36 24.37
C GLU A 591 17.31 5.44 23.15
N LYS A 592 18.12 4.39 23.12
CA LYS A 592 18.02 3.33 22.12
C LYS A 592 17.52 2.05 22.74
N VAL A 593 16.61 1.38 22.05
CA VAL A 593 16.04 0.09 22.45
C VAL A 593 16.24 -0.88 21.29
N GLY A 594 16.80 -2.05 21.58
CA GLY A 594 17.02 -3.06 20.53
C GLY A 594 18.14 -4.03 20.86
N GLY A 595 18.63 -4.71 19.83
CA GLY A 595 19.62 -5.76 19.95
C GLY A 595 19.07 -7.07 20.48
N LYS A 596 19.93 -8.05 20.68
CA LYS A 596 19.55 -9.42 21.04
C LYS A 596 18.59 -9.50 22.21
N GLY A 597 17.38 -10.01 21.96
CA GLY A 597 16.31 -10.18 22.94
C GLY A 597 15.47 -8.93 23.19
N LYS A 598 15.71 -7.84 22.43
CA LYS A 598 14.92 -6.60 22.47
C LYS A 598 14.62 -6.03 21.08
N GLU A 599 14.77 -6.84 20.04
CA GLU A 599 14.59 -6.42 18.64
C GLU A 599 13.18 -5.88 18.40
N PHE A 600 12.19 -6.48 19.08
CA PHE A 600 10.76 -6.16 18.93
C PHE A 600 10.13 -5.95 20.32
N TRP A 601 10.77 -5.09 21.09
CA TRP A 601 10.44 -4.84 22.48
C TRP A 601 9.25 -3.91 22.65
N VAL A 602 8.27 -4.32 23.46
CA VAL A 602 7.10 -3.52 23.85
C VAL A 602 7.07 -3.48 25.39
N PHE A 603 7.50 -2.41 25.98
CA PHE A 603 7.45 -2.08 27.42
C PHE A 603 7.46 -3.27 28.40
N GLY A 604 8.46 -4.14 28.31
CA GLY A 604 8.66 -5.28 29.20
C GLY A 604 8.70 -6.64 28.50
N THR A 605 8.25 -6.74 27.26
CA THR A 605 8.19 -8.02 26.52
C THR A 605 8.75 -7.88 25.11
N ASN A 606 9.61 -8.81 24.69
CA ASN A 606 10.03 -8.94 23.29
C ASN A 606 9.08 -9.89 22.55
N TYR A 607 8.67 -9.53 21.35
CA TYR A 607 7.83 -10.37 20.49
C TYR A 607 8.61 -10.80 19.24
N PRO A 608 9.48 -11.83 19.35
CA PRO A 608 10.39 -12.21 18.28
C PRO A 608 9.64 -12.76 17.06
N ASN A 609 10.27 -12.64 15.91
CA ASN A 609 9.87 -13.28 14.68
C ASN A 609 10.93 -14.30 14.25
N ASP A 610 10.68 -15.58 14.52
CA ASP A 610 11.63 -16.68 14.29
C ASP A 610 11.53 -17.28 12.88
N ALA A 611 10.72 -16.71 12.02
CA ALA A 611 10.35 -17.31 10.72
C ALA A 611 11.50 -17.30 9.68
N LEU A 612 12.71 -16.87 10.04
CA LEU A 612 13.84 -16.77 9.12
C LEU A 612 15.09 -17.57 9.57
N PRO A 613 14.94 -18.79 10.13
CA PRO A 613 16.09 -19.50 10.71
C PRO A 613 17.20 -19.86 9.72
N ASN A 614 16.92 -19.84 8.41
CA ASN A 614 17.83 -20.31 7.35
C ASN A 614 18.26 -19.22 6.36
N ARG A 615 18.07 -17.94 6.67
CA ARG A 615 18.51 -16.83 5.80
C ARG A 615 19.60 -16.02 6.47
N PRO A 616 20.63 -15.58 5.72
CA PRO A 616 21.63 -14.69 6.27
C PRO A 616 20.99 -13.46 6.92
N ASP A 617 21.43 -13.12 8.13
CA ASP A 617 20.91 -11.95 8.88
C ASP A 617 21.07 -10.65 8.10
N ASP A 618 22.08 -10.57 7.22
CA ASP A 618 22.37 -9.43 6.38
C ASP A 618 21.36 -9.19 5.25
N ALA A 619 20.64 -10.22 4.79
CA ALA A 619 19.57 -10.07 3.80
C ALA A 619 18.25 -9.54 4.38
N ASN A 620 18.16 -9.44 5.69
CA ASN A 620 16.94 -9.13 6.43
C ASN A 620 16.90 -7.66 6.82
N GLU A 621 15.87 -6.96 6.36
CA GLU A 621 15.66 -5.53 6.64
C GLU A 621 14.56 -5.28 7.69
N ARG A 622 14.15 -6.28 8.48
CA ARG A 622 13.08 -6.18 9.50
C ARG A 622 13.38 -5.24 10.67
N GLY A 623 14.62 -4.73 10.76
CA GLY A 623 15.06 -3.92 11.89
C GLY A 623 15.40 -4.71 13.13
N ALA A 624 16.11 -4.08 14.03
CA ALA A 624 16.47 -4.63 15.34
C ALA A 624 16.64 -3.53 16.39
N TRP A 625 16.52 -2.27 16.01
CA TRP A 625 16.76 -1.12 16.88
C TRP A 625 15.74 -0.02 16.67
N ARG A 626 15.46 0.75 17.69
CA ARG A 626 14.79 2.02 17.61
C ARG A 626 15.41 3.04 18.55
N VAL A 627 15.32 4.31 18.19
CA VAL A 627 15.57 5.45 19.04
C VAL A 627 14.24 5.98 19.55
N GLU A 628 14.16 6.25 20.84
CA GLU A 628 13.04 6.88 21.52
C GLU A 628 13.48 8.28 21.99
N VAL A 629 12.81 9.32 21.51
CA VAL A 629 13.00 10.69 22.00
C VAL A 629 11.80 11.05 22.85
N SER A 630 12.04 11.46 24.11
CA SER A 630 10.96 11.85 25.03
C SER A 630 11.34 13.06 25.85
N PRO A 631 10.34 13.91 26.29
CA PRO A 631 10.58 14.96 27.26
C PRO A 631 10.93 14.36 28.63
N ALA A 632 11.94 14.92 29.30
CA ALA A 632 12.31 14.53 30.67
C ALA A 632 11.29 15.06 31.70
N VAL A 633 10.72 16.22 31.45
CA VAL A 633 9.73 16.87 32.32
C VAL A 633 8.32 16.56 31.83
N PRO A 634 7.46 15.95 32.67
CA PRO A 634 6.05 15.73 32.35
C PRO A 634 5.32 17.04 32.04
N ALA A 635 4.59 17.05 30.93
CA ALA A 635 3.76 18.18 30.52
C ALA A 635 2.59 17.69 29.66
N ALA A 636 1.44 18.36 29.72
CA ALA A 636 0.32 18.02 28.85
C ALA A 636 0.65 18.30 27.40
N GLU A 637 1.26 19.44 27.08
CA GLU A 637 1.67 19.85 25.74
C GLU A 637 3.19 19.69 25.57
N ASN A 638 3.59 19.02 24.48
CA ASN A 638 4.99 18.88 24.09
C ASN A 638 5.14 19.08 22.58
N TYR A 639 6.32 19.53 22.19
CA TYR A 639 6.75 19.67 20.80
C TYR A 639 7.93 18.77 20.53
N PHE A 640 7.97 18.16 19.33
CA PHE A 640 9.15 17.47 18.81
C PHE A 640 9.56 18.16 17.52
N LEU A 641 10.85 18.41 17.36
CA LEU A 641 11.43 18.92 16.13
C LEU A 641 12.72 18.16 15.86
N ASN A 642 12.68 17.35 14.83
CA ASN A 642 13.78 16.47 14.43
C ASN A 642 14.21 16.80 13.00
N VAL A 643 15.52 16.85 12.75
CA VAL A 643 16.13 17.13 11.45
C VAL A 643 17.02 15.96 11.08
N MET A 644 16.59 15.19 10.10
CA MET A 644 17.30 14.02 9.57
C MET A 644 18.00 14.42 8.26
N GLN A 645 19.31 14.36 8.23
CA GLN A 645 20.12 14.52 7.03
C GLN A 645 20.63 13.16 6.57
N VAL A 646 20.72 12.95 5.27
CA VAL A 646 21.28 11.72 4.69
C VAL A 646 22.54 12.01 3.88
N ALA A 647 23.49 11.10 3.96
CA ALA A 647 24.76 11.16 3.25
C ALA A 647 25.33 9.75 3.01
N ASP A 648 26.41 9.65 2.25
CA ASP A 648 27.24 8.45 2.23
C ASP A 648 27.94 8.28 3.60
N ASN A 649 28.16 7.04 4.05
CA ASN A 649 28.79 6.76 5.36
C ASN A 649 30.24 7.23 5.48
N THR A 650 30.86 7.65 4.38
CA THR A 650 32.17 8.29 4.33
C THR A 650 32.12 9.80 4.54
N CYS A 651 30.93 10.41 4.53
CA CYS A 651 30.74 11.83 4.78
C CYS A 651 31.26 12.20 6.19
N LYS A 652 32.12 13.20 6.22
CA LYS A 652 32.79 13.63 7.47
C LYS A 652 31.99 14.67 8.24
N ARG A 653 31.15 15.43 7.56
CA ARG A 653 30.41 16.53 8.18
C ARG A 653 29.05 16.73 7.48
N MET A 654 27.99 16.69 8.27
CA MET A 654 26.67 17.12 7.87
C MET A 654 26.53 18.65 7.93
N ASN A 655 25.49 19.21 7.31
CA ASN A 655 25.21 20.63 7.43
C ASN A 655 24.89 21.00 8.88
N ASP A 656 25.32 22.19 9.28
CA ASP A 656 24.93 22.76 10.56
C ASP A 656 23.43 23.04 10.56
N VAL A 657 22.78 22.72 11.69
CA VAL A 657 21.34 22.91 11.88
C VAL A 657 21.16 23.90 13.03
N LYS A 658 20.37 24.96 12.79
CA LYS A 658 20.02 25.95 13.80
C LYS A 658 18.51 26.02 13.96
N ARG A 659 18.05 26.05 15.21
CA ARG A 659 16.65 26.30 15.51
C ARG A 659 16.36 27.81 15.40
N ILE A 660 15.20 28.13 14.84
CA ILE A 660 14.63 29.47 14.80
C ILE A 660 13.43 29.51 15.72
N ASP A 661 13.40 30.44 16.67
CA ASP A 661 12.25 30.70 17.53
C ASP A 661 11.73 32.11 17.26
N ALA A 662 10.47 32.21 16.86
CA ALA A 662 9.81 33.45 16.52
C ALA A 662 8.40 33.50 17.13
N GLY A 663 8.32 33.42 18.45
CA GLY A 663 7.07 33.44 19.21
C GLY A 663 6.16 32.23 18.91
N LYS A 664 5.15 32.45 18.08
CA LYS A 664 4.20 31.38 17.65
C LYS A 664 4.77 30.46 16.58
N VAL A 665 5.96 30.74 16.05
CA VAL A 665 6.63 30.03 15.00
C VAL A 665 7.90 29.38 15.53
N VAL A 666 8.16 28.16 15.13
CA VAL A 666 9.45 27.49 15.29
C VAL A 666 9.95 27.07 13.91
N GLY A 667 11.25 27.11 13.71
CA GLY A 667 11.81 26.76 12.43
C GLY A 667 13.21 26.16 12.51
N VAL A 668 13.72 25.87 11.34
CA VAL A 668 15.03 25.27 11.10
C VAL A 668 15.75 26.07 10.02
N GLN A 669 17.00 26.39 10.29
CA GLN A 669 17.96 26.78 9.27
C GLN A 669 18.91 25.62 9.03
N ILE A 670 19.01 25.17 7.80
CA ILE A 670 19.89 24.07 7.36
C ILE A 670 20.40 24.35 5.97
N ALA A 671 21.74 24.27 5.75
CA ALA A 671 22.35 24.65 4.49
C ALA A 671 21.87 26.04 4.03
N ASP A 672 21.31 26.14 2.84
CA ASP A 672 20.68 27.35 2.29
C ASP A 672 19.16 27.36 2.42
N ARG A 673 18.58 26.62 3.38
CA ARG A 673 17.13 26.49 3.59
C ARG A 673 16.68 27.07 4.92
N ILE A 674 15.54 27.75 4.89
CA ILE A 674 14.78 28.19 6.07
C ILE A 674 13.41 27.54 5.99
N VAL A 675 13.07 26.76 7.00
CA VAL A 675 11.75 26.09 7.10
C VAL A 675 11.13 26.47 8.42
N THR A 676 9.84 26.85 8.42
CA THR A 676 9.13 27.21 9.65
C THR A 676 7.80 26.52 9.78
N PHE A 677 7.37 26.32 11.04
CA PHE A 677 6.13 25.67 11.43
C PHE A 677 5.41 26.49 12.48
N SER A 678 4.08 26.44 12.52
CA SER A 678 3.28 27.03 13.58
C SER A 678 3.22 26.13 14.81
N LYS A 679 3.47 26.69 15.98
CA LYS A 679 3.19 26.06 17.29
C LYS A 679 1.70 26.10 17.65
N ASN A 680 0.88 26.84 16.92
CA ASN A 680 -0.55 26.95 17.14
C ASN A 680 -1.31 25.75 16.57
N SER A 681 -2.50 25.51 17.11
CA SER A 681 -3.42 24.48 16.60
C SER A 681 -4.09 24.88 15.27
N LEU A 682 -4.18 26.17 14.98
CA LEU A 682 -4.75 26.74 13.74
C LEU A 682 -3.68 27.42 12.90
N PRO A 683 -3.90 27.55 11.60
CA PRO A 683 -3.02 28.33 10.73
C PRO A 683 -2.86 29.78 11.19
N LEU A 684 -1.69 30.34 10.92
CA LEU A 684 -1.32 31.68 11.33
C LEU A 684 -2.00 32.74 10.46
N SER A 685 -2.64 33.73 11.11
CA SER A 685 -3.33 34.83 10.44
C SER A 685 -2.71 36.20 10.72
N GLY A 686 -1.83 36.28 11.69
CA GLY A 686 -1.25 37.57 12.16
C GLY A 686 0.21 37.71 11.70
N LYS A 687 0.79 38.87 12.06
CA LYS A 687 2.19 39.18 11.80
C LYS A 687 3.12 38.07 12.34
N ILE A 688 4.06 37.64 11.51
CA ILE A 688 5.20 36.82 11.90
C ILE A 688 6.44 37.71 11.81
N ASP A 689 7.27 37.65 12.84
CA ASP A 689 8.47 38.46 12.97
C ASP A 689 9.66 37.52 13.21
N MET A 690 10.63 37.51 12.32
CA MET A 690 11.68 36.50 12.34
C MET A 690 13.02 37.09 11.91
N LYS A 691 14.08 36.84 12.69
CA LYS A 691 15.45 37.14 12.34
C LYS A 691 16.14 35.91 11.76
N VAL A 692 16.82 36.10 10.63
CA VAL A 692 17.60 35.07 9.96
C VAL A 692 19.02 35.54 9.77
N ASP A 693 19.97 34.72 10.22
CA ASP A 693 21.41 35.00 10.12
C ASP A 693 22.04 34.23 8.95
N GLY A 694 23.07 34.75 8.33
CA GLY A 694 23.82 34.09 7.25
C GLY A 694 24.47 35.08 6.30
N ASN A 695 25.25 34.57 5.36
CA ASN A 695 26.01 35.40 4.39
C ASN A 695 25.65 35.08 2.93
N THR A 696 24.74 34.15 2.69
CA THR A 696 24.37 33.68 1.35
C THR A 696 22.87 33.85 1.10
N SER A 697 22.44 33.71 -0.15
CA SER A 697 21.03 33.56 -0.48
C SER A 697 20.47 32.29 0.12
N MET A 698 19.24 32.33 0.63
CA MET A 698 18.52 31.22 1.26
C MET A 698 17.15 31.09 0.64
N LYS A 699 16.66 29.86 0.59
CA LYS A 699 15.31 29.52 0.14
C LYS A 699 14.42 29.34 1.37
N PHE A 700 13.38 30.13 1.43
CA PHE A 700 12.41 30.14 2.53
C PHE A 700 11.20 29.26 2.19
N VAL A 701 10.77 28.47 3.17
CA VAL A 701 9.54 27.68 3.15
C VAL A 701 8.79 27.98 4.47
N ILE A 702 7.90 28.95 4.43
CA ILE A 702 7.10 29.39 5.58
C ILE A 702 5.78 28.70 5.49
N THR A 703 5.51 27.78 6.41
CA THR A 703 4.30 26.92 6.38
C THR A 703 3.24 27.37 7.38
N ASP A 704 2.10 26.71 7.34
CA ASP A 704 0.98 26.91 8.27
C ASP A 704 0.32 28.31 8.23
N LEU A 705 0.31 28.93 7.08
CA LEU A 705 -0.30 30.23 6.87
C LEU A 705 -1.77 30.10 6.42
N ILE A 706 -2.62 31.03 6.82
CA ILE A 706 -3.97 31.10 6.23
C ILE A 706 -3.90 31.56 4.78
N PRO A 707 -4.80 31.07 3.90
CA PRO A 707 -4.87 31.48 2.51
C PRO A 707 -5.08 32.99 2.33
N GLY A 708 -4.55 33.50 1.22
CA GLY A 708 -4.69 34.90 0.80
C GLY A 708 -3.37 35.58 0.53
N THR A 709 -3.43 36.88 0.28
CA THR A 709 -2.25 37.68 -0.10
C THR A 709 -1.46 38.12 1.12
N TRP A 710 -0.16 37.86 1.10
CA TRP A 710 0.78 38.24 2.14
C TRP A 710 1.83 39.20 1.58
N GLN A 711 2.22 40.20 2.40
CA GLN A 711 3.35 41.09 2.14
C GLN A 711 4.54 40.64 2.98
N ILE A 712 5.73 40.67 2.40
CA ILE A 712 6.98 40.39 3.10
C ILE A 712 7.79 41.69 3.18
N LYS A 713 8.16 42.11 4.39
CA LYS A 713 9.14 43.16 4.62
C LYS A 713 10.45 42.56 5.08
N LYS A 714 11.54 43.21 4.71
CA LYS A 714 12.89 42.90 5.17
C LYS A 714 13.56 44.18 5.68
N ASP A 715 14.08 44.15 6.90
CA ASP A 715 14.75 45.27 7.55
C ASP A 715 13.89 46.55 7.50
N GLY A 716 12.58 46.39 7.76
CA GLY A 716 11.59 47.48 7.78
C GLY A 716 11.09 47.97 6.42
N LYS A 717 11.67 47.45 5.30
CA LYS A 717 11.31 47.85 3.92
C LYS A 717 10.49 46.71 3.25
N VAL A 718 9.56 47.11 2.38
CA VAL A 718 8.82 46.14 1.57
C VAL A 718 9.81 45.38 0.67
N TYR A 719 9.88 44.08 0.84
CA TYR A 719 10.73 43.17 0.06
C TYR A 719 9.94 42.51 -1.05
N ILE A 720 8.79 41.89 -0.70
CA ILE A 720 7.83 41.35 -1.65
C ILE A 720 6.46 41.97 -1.32
N PRO A 721 5.90 42.78 -2.23
CA PRO A 721 4.67 43.55 -1.93
C PRO A 721 3.44 42.69 -1.81
N ALA A 722 3.39 41.56 -2.56
CA ALA A 722 2.26 40.63 -2.54
C ALA A 722 2.71 39.22 -2.98
N MET A 723 2.35 38.22 -2.19
CA MET A 723 2.55 36.81 -2.52
C MET A 723 1.35 36.00 -2.03
N GLU A 724 0.80 35.14 -2.89
CA GLU A 724 -0.36 34.35 -2.57
C GLU A 724 -0.02 33.07 -1.81
N VAL A 725 -0.73 32.82 -0.73
CA VAL A 725 -0.80 31.56 0.00
C VAL A 725 -2.04 30.80 -0.45
N ARG A 726 -1.86 29.61 -0.98
CA ARG A 726 -2.98 28.79 -1.47
C ARG A 726 -3.64 28.04 -0.31
N SER A 727 -4.90 27.63 -0.52
CA SER A 727 -5.70 26.94 0.49
C SER A 727 -5.28 25.48 0.73
N ASP A 728 -4.61 24.87 -0.23
CA ASP A 728 -4.19 23.47 -0.20
C ASP A 728 -2.82 23.27 0.46
N ASP A 729 -1.95 24.29 0.43
CA ASP A 729 -0.59 24.20 0.96
C ASP A 729 -0.29 25.08 2.18
N GLY A 730 -0.86 26.26 2.27
CA GLY A 730 -0.58 27.19 3.37
C GLY A 730 0.87 27.67 3.40
N ILE A 731 1.55 27.80 2.24
CA ILE A 731 2.98 28.03 2.13
C ILE A 731 3.29 29.39 1.46
N LEU A 732 4.29 30.10 2.00
CA LEU A 732 5.08 31.07 1.24
C LEU A 732 6.47 30.48 0.95
N SER A 733 6.86 30.51 -0.33
CA SER A 733 8.20 30.06 -0.76
C SER A 733 8.85 31.13 -1.62
N PHE A 734 10.03 31.60 -1.19
CA PHE A 734 10.78 32.66 -1.87
C PHE A 734 12.28 32.57 -1.56
N GLU A 735 13.08 33.34 -2.28
CA GLU A 735 14.51 33.47 -2.01
C GLU A 735 14.80 34.82 -1.32
N GLY A 736 15.77 34.81 -0.39
CA GLY A 736 16.17 35.99 0.36
C GLY A 736 17.53 35.82 1.02
N THR A 737 18.11 36.89 1.54
CA THR A 737 19.40 36.88 2.30
C THR A 737 19.11 37.09 3.78
N ALA A 738 20.11 36.99 4.66
CA ALA A 738 20.01 37.32 6.06
C ALA A 738 19.34 38.68 6.29
N GLY A 739 18.61 38.83 7.38
CA GLY A 739 17.90 40.04 7.72
C GLY A 739 16.75 39.78 8.70
N HIS A 740 16.05 40.85 9.02
CA HIS A 740 14.86 40.81 9.83
C HIS A 740 13.61 40.82 8.93
N TYR A 741 12.85 39.72 8.98
CA TYR A 741 11.67 39.50 8.14
C TYR A 741 10.36 39.70 8.93
N GLU A 742 9.44 40.43 8.33
CA GLU A 742 8.07 40.55 8.78
C GLU A 742 7.12 40.04 7.70
N PHE A 743 6.29 39.07 8.03
CA PHE A 743 5.24 38.56 7.16
C PHE A 743 3.90 39.14 7.63
N LEU A 744 3.22 39.80 6.74
CA LEU A 744 1.99 40.56 7.01
C LEU A 744 0.91 40.14 6.03
N ARG A 745 -0.26 39.84 6.52
CA ARG A 745 -1.44 39.54 5.71
C ARG A 745 -2.28 40.78 5.49
#